data_8095e8ba53499c140add7149cb9a0319
#
_entry.id   8095e8ba53499c140add7149cb9a0319
#
_cell.length_a   1.000
_cell.length_b   1.000
_cell.length_c   1.000
_cell.angle_alpha   90.00
_cell.angle_beta   90.00
_cell.angle_gamma   90.00
#
_symmetry.space_group_name_H-M   'P 1'
#
loop_
_entity.id
_entity.type
_entity.pdbx_description
1 polymer ?
#
loop_
_entity_poly.entity_id
_entity_poly.type
_entity_poly.pdbx_seq_one_letter_code
_entity_poly.pdbx_strand_id
1 'polypeptide(L)'
;GGNQFKRYNIRFNLDQEFTSWFKFSTSTQLGRYDRSGSSASFSRAFRMNPLAEAYDEEGNIRSAAWEDSSEAFSVNPLSSLNNKSNDIRSKVITNNVVEIKLPFVPGLSYKLNTGYTYQNSSWKQYQGMDTYYGARSNGILNTDDWHSQEWILENIITYTREFGKHRIFFTGLYSAQSYEKEGNGMEGKDFPNDVMYYYQISKAATMSGSSSYTKQNHISQMARLNYSYDSRYLLTLTARRDGYSAFGSQSKFGVFPSMAIGWNISNEHFFQASPLAKVVSNLKYRLSWGKNGNEAVGAYTTLPDLSTFNYLKDDHTPNYGFYPSKLASPSLGWETTQSINTGIDFQLWNGRIQGTFDMYWSKTSDLLLNRSIPTINGTGNITENIGETKNRGLELQITSNNIAKKDFDWSTTFNLSHYKTKIVNVGLYDANGNPVDDIGSRWFIGQPISVNYDYRFIGIWQITDPSNPNGQQDPNYRYSIPGYMKYHDKDGVNDITPADKEIIGSAIPKVTMGMTNTFRYKNVSLSVFLNAQLGQTANNWLYDVSHNSYRQNRLMVDFWTPENPTNKYPKNSLDTSVNPMSAGFYEKTDFLRVQDVTLAYRVPQRWLKKISLNRLEVYMNIKNLATWTSWTGLDPEFISDQQSTPQVRSFTFGLKLDL
;
A
#
# COMPACT_ATOMS: atom_id res chain seq x y z
N GLY A 1 -18.69 20.22 -3.24
CA GLY A 1 -18.67 18.79 -3.46
C GLY A 1 -19.63 18.09 -2.53
N GLY A 2 -20.38 17.11 -3.03
CA GLY A 2 -21.40 16.40 -2.27
C GLY A 2 -20.87 15.38 -1.25
N ASN A 3 -19.55 15.19 -1.15
CA ASN A 3 -18.93 14.28 -0.19
C ASN A 3 -18.75 14.93 1.18
N GLN A 4 -19.18 14.21 2.21
CA GLN A 4 -18.91 14.57 3.60
C GLN A 4 -18.45 13.33 4.38
N PHE A 5 -17.61 13.57 5.38
CA PHE A 5 -17.19 12.53 6.31
C PHE A 5 -17.47 12.99 7.73
N LYS A 6 -18.33 12.26 8.43
CA LYS A 6 -18.62 12.50 9.83
C LYS A 6 -18.17 11.30 10.66
N ARG A 7 -17.47 11.55 11.74
CA ARG A 7 -16.96 10.52 12.63
C ARG A 7 -17.28 10.85 14.07
N TYR A 8 -17.91 9.91 14.73
CA TYR A 8 -18.18 9.96 16.16
C TYR A 8 -17.45 8.80 16.84
N ASN A 9 -16.64 9.09 17.83
CA ASN A 9 -15.94 8.08 18.63
C ASN A 9 -16.09 8.38 20.10
N ILE A 10 -16.39 7.34 20.87
CA ILE A 10 -16.36 7.35 22.31
C ILE A 10 -15.35 6.28 22.74
N ARG A 11 -14.43 6.62 23.62
CA ARG A 11 -13.47 5.68 24.18
C ARG A 11 -13.52 5.73 25.70
N PHE A 12 -13.65 4.55 26.28
CA PHE A 12 -13.59 4.33 27.72
C PHE A 12 -12.37 3.47 28.04
N ASN A 13 -11.55 3.93 28.98
CA ASN A 13 -10.42 3.17 29.52
C ASN A 13 -10.54 3.12 31.04
N LEU A 14 -10.34 1.94 31.59
CA LEU A 14 -10.29 1.72 33.04
C LEU A 14 -9.07 0.84 33.35
N ASP A 15 -8.24 1.29 34.26
CA ASP A 15 -7.15 0.53 34.85
C ASP A 15 -7.41 0.47 36.35
N GLN A 16 -7.70 -0.73 36.88
CA GLN A 16 -8.02 -0.94 38.26
C GLN A 16 -7.06 -1.95 38.89
N GLU A 17 -6.33 -1.53 39.89
CA GLU A 17 -5.56 -2.40 40.75
C GLU A 17 -6.42 -2.73 42.00
N PHE A 18 -6.87 -3.97 42.10
CA PHE A 18 -7.67 -4.45 43.23
C PHE A 18 -6.79 -4.82 44.40
N THR A 19 -5.62 -5.37 44.08
CA THR A 19 -4.58 -5.74 45.05
C THR A 19 -3.21 -5.56 44.44
N SER A 20 -2.12 -5.67 45.19
CA SER A 20 -0.74 -5.61 44.65
C SER A 20 -0.42 -6.73 43.68
N TRP A 21 -1.23 -7.78 43.62
CA TRP A 21 -1.04 -8.95 42.79
C TRP A 21 -2.13 -9.14 41.70
N PHE A 22 -3.24 -8.37 41.75
CA PHE A 22 -4.37 -8.50 40.83
C PHE A 22 -4.75 -7.14 40.22
N LYS A 23 -4.61 -7.02 38.88
CA LYS A 23 -4.97 -5.85 38.11
C LYS A 23 -5.92 -6.24 36.97
N PHE A 24 -6.93 -5.40 36.74
CA PHE A 24 -7.82 -5.47 35.60
C PHE A 24 -7.71 -4.17 34.80
N SER A 25 -7.61 -4.30 33.45
CA SER A 25 -7.63 -3.15 32.56
C SER A 25 -8.62 -3.42 31.44
N THR A 26 -9.40 -2.41 31.07
CA THR A 26 -10.28 -2.47 29.90
C THR A 26 -10.17 -1.22 29.07
N SER A 27 -10.23 -1.38 27.76
CA SER A 27 -10.30 -0.29 26.77
C SER A 27 -11.38 -0.61 25.78
N THR A 28 -12.46 0.16 25.78
CA THR A 28 -13.60 -0.01 24.87
C THR A 28 -13.76 1.24 24.02
N GLN A 29 -13.86 1.07 22.72
CA GLN A 29 -14.09 2.13 21.76
C GLN A 29 -15.33 1.83 20.93
N LEU A 30 -16.23 2.81 20.88
CA LEU A 30 -17.39 2.83 19.99
C LEU A 30 -17.13 3.86 18.88
N GLY A 31 -17.35 3.49 17.63
CA GLY A 31 -17.17 4.38 16.50
C GLY A 31 -18.35 4.32 15.55
N ARG A 32 -18.80 5.47 15.07
CA ARG A 32 -19.76 5.58 13.95
C ARG A 32 -19.17 6.48 12.89
N TYR A 33 -19.19 6.02 11.67
CA TYR A 33 -18.62 6.69 10.49
C TYR A 33 -19.73 6.85 9.46
N ASP A 34 -19.98 8.09 9.05
CA ASP A 34 -20.88 8.44 7.96
C ASP A 34 -20.00 8.98 6.81
N ARG A 35 -19.97 8.23 5.72
CA ARG A 35 -19.22 8.55 4.49
C ARG A 35 -20.18 8.75 3.31
N SER A 36 -21.42 9.07 3.62
CA SER A 36 -22.48 9.29 2.65
C SER A 36 -22.15 10.47 1.72
N GLY A 37 -22.76 10.46 0.55
CA GLY A 37 -22.58 11.47 -0.49
C GLY A 37 -21.79 10.96 -1.69
N SER A 38 -21.65 11.83 -2.68
CA SER A 38 -21.02 11.51 -3.95
C SER A 38 -20.05 12.62 -4.35
N SER A 39 -19.00 12.27 -5.09
CA SER A 39 -18.00 13.21 -5.60
C SER A 39 -17.99 13.22 -7.12
N ALA A 40 -17.64 14.37 -7.70
CA ALA A 40 -17.30 14.46 -9.11
C ALA A 40 -16.10 13.58 -9.46
N SER A 41 -16.09 13.04 -10.68
CA SER A 41 -14.98 12.24 -11.18
C SER A 41 -13.85 13.11 -11.69
N PHE A 42 -12.76 13.22 -10.90
CA PHE A 42 -11.58 13.99 -11.32
C PHE A 42 -10.93 13.40 -12.59
N SER A 43 -10.83 12.08 -12.69
CA SER A 43 -10.21 11.42 -13.85
C SER A 43 -10.98 11.70 -15.14
N ARG A 44 -12.31 11.78 -15.07
CA ARG A 44 -13.15 12.15 -16.21
C ARG A 44 -13.02 13.63 -16.55
N ALA A 45 -13.00 14.51 -15.53
CA ALA A 45 -12.82 15.94 -15.73
C ALA A 45 -11.50 16.25 -16.45
N PHE A 46 -10.43 15.54 -16.09
CA PHE A 46 -9.12 15.69 -16.71
C PHE A 46 -9.12 15.35 -18.21
N ARG A 47 -9.91 14.33 -18.61
CA ARG A 47 -9.99 13.84 -19.99
C ARG A 47 -11.14 14.45 -20.80
N MET A 48 -12.04 15.21 -20.18
CA MET A 48 -13.20 15.75 -20.85
C MET A 48 -12.80 16.69 -21.98
N ASN A 49 -13.52 16.58 -23.10
CA ASN A 49 -13.38 17.52 -24.20
C ASN A 49 -13.58 18.96 -23.68
N PRO A 50 -12.65 19.89 -23.96
CA PRO A 50 -12.76 21.28 -23.46
C PRO A 50 -13.96 22.05 -24.04
N LEU A 51 -14.61 21.56 -25.11
CA LEU A 51 -15.83 22.12 -25.66
C LEU A 51 -17.11 21.52 -25.05
N ALA A 52 -16.94 20.55 -24.12
CA ALA A 52 -18.10 19.90 -23.47
C ALA A 52 -18.77 20.85 -22.47
N GLU A 53 -20.10 20.75 -22.40
CA GLU A 53 -20.94 21.53 -21.50
C GLU A 53 -21.37 20.73 -20.29
N ALA A 54 -21.08 21.22 -19.09
CA ALA A 54 -21.37 20.54 -17.84
C ALA A 54 -22.84 20.72 -17.40
N TYR A 55 -23.49 21.81 -17.84
CA TYR A 55 -24.84 22.22 -17.41
C TYR A 55 -25.72 22.45 -18.63
N ASP A 56 -27.03 22.23 -18.46
CA ASP A 56 -28.07 22.62 -19.42
C ASP A 56 -28.39 24.14 -19.30
N GLU A 57 -29.33 24.61 -20.14
CA GLU A 57 -29.77 26.02 -20.16
C GLU A 57 -30.45 26.42 -18.84
N GLU A 58 -31.07 25.46 -18.14
CA GLU A 58 -31.73 25.65 -16.84
C GLU A 58 -30.77 25.57 -15.66
N GLY A 59 -29.49 25.24 -15.90
CA GLY A 59 -28.42 25.12 -14.87
C GLY A 59 -28.38 23.77 -14.16
N ASN A 60 -29.08 22.75 -14.66
CA ASN A 60 -28.98 21.39 -14.14
C ASN A 60 -27.74 20.68 -14.70
N ILE A 61 -27.20 19.73 -13.94
CA ILE A 61 -26.05 18.94 -14.39
C ILE A 61 -26.50 18.00 -15.52
N ARG A 62 -25.94 18.16 -16.71
CA ARG A 62 -26.15 17.23 -17.82
C ARG A 62 -25.65 15.84 -17.45
N SER A 63 -26.35 14.79 -17.83
CA SER A 63 -25.87 13.41 -17.66
C SER A 63 -24.67 13.11 -18.57
N ALA A 64 -24.74 13.54 -19.83
CA ALA A 64 -23.66 13.53 -20.81
C ALA A 64 -23.21 14.97 -21.08
N ALA A 65 -21.94 15.25 -21.02
CA ALA A 65 -21.36 16.58 -21.27
C ALA A 65 -21.07 16.84 -22.76
N TRP A 66 -21.15 15.80 -23.60
CA TRP A 66 -20.94 15.82 -25.04
C TRP A 66 -22.10 15.14 -25.77
N GLU A 67 -22.53 15.69 -26.90
CA GLU A 67 -23.74 15.24 -27.62
C GLU A 67 -23.57 13.83 -28.19
N ASP A 68 -22.37 13.47 -28.64
CA ASP A 68 -22.09 12.12 -29.16
C ASP A 68 -21.93 11.13 -28.01
N SER A 69 -23.05 10.50 -27.64
CA SER A 69 -23.09 9.50 -26.58
C SER A 69 -22.35 8.21 -26.89
N SER A 70 -21.90 8.01 -28.15
CA SER A 70 -21.09 6.86 -28.56
C SER A 70 -19.64 7.00 -28.07
N GLU A 71 -19.19 8.20 -27.74
CA GLU A 71 -17.85 8.42 -27.20
C GLU A 71 -17.75 7.94 -25.74
N ALA A 72 -16.75 7.12 -25.43
CA ALA A 72 -16.54 6.53 -24.11
C ALA A 72 -16.37 7.56 -22.96
N PHE A 73 -16.07 8.81 -23.29
CA PHE A 73 -15.81 9.91 -22.36
C PHE A 73 -16.87 11.03 -22.43
N SER A 74 -18.03 10.74 -23.01
CA SER A 74 -19.15 11.69 -23.02
C SER A 74 -19.80 11.88 -21.64
N VAL A 75 -19.53 10.99 -20.68
CA VAL A 75 -20.08 11.07 -19.32
C VAL A 75 -19.62 12.33 -18.62
N ASN A 76 -20.58 13.19 -18.24
CA ASN A 76 -20.26 14.39 -17.48
C ASN A 76 -19.56 14.05 -16.14
N PRO A 77 -18.37 14.60 -15.87
CA PRO A 77 -17.67 14.40 -14.60
C PRO A 77 -18.50 14.75 -13.36
N LEU A 78 -19.43 15.67 -13.49
CA LEU A 78 -20.34 16.12 -12.42
C LEU A 78 -21.57 15.24 -12.24
N SER A 79 -21.93 14.40 -13.23
CA SER A 79 -23.14 13.56 -13.21
C SER A 79 -23.24 12.67 -11.95
N SER A 80 -22.09 12.21 -11.42
CA SER A 80 -22.05 11.44 -10.18
C SER A 80 -22.48 12.22 -8.93
N LEU A 81 -22.53 13.55 -8.96
CA LEU A 81 -23.04 14.35 -7.83
C LEU A 81 -24.54 14.16 -7.60
N ASN A 82 -25.28 13.75 -8.63
CA ASN A 82 -26.71 13.43 -8.54
C ASN A 82 -26.96 12.06 -7.88
N ASN A 83 -25.94 11.18 -7.78
CA ASN A 83 -26.08 9.90 -7.09
C ASN A 83 -26.50 10.12 -5.63
N LYS A 84 -27.49 9.37 -5.17
CA LYS A 84 -27.89 9.33 -3.77
C LYS A 84 -27.18 8.16 -3.10
N SER A 85 -26.24 8.47 -2.22
CA SER A 85 -25.42 7.47 -1.53
C SER A 85 -25.54 7.59 -0.01
N ASN A 86 -25.68 6.45 0.66
CA ASN A 86 -25.64 6.31 2.11
C ASN A 86 -24.60 5.23 2.46
N ASP A 87 -23.55 5.59 3.20
CA ASP A 87 -22.48 4.68 3.66
C ASP A 87 -22.26 4.89 5.15
N ILE A 88 -22.85 4.02 5.95
CA ILE A 88 -22.78 4.06 7.40
C ILE A 88 -22.03 2.84 7.90
N ARG A 89 -21.01 3.08 8.73
CA ARG A 89 -20.27 2.02 9.43
C ARG A 89 -20.31 2.25 10.92
N SER A 90 -20.52 1.18 11.67
CA SER A 90 -20.45 1.17 13.13
C SER A 90 -19.42 0.14 13.57
N LYS A 91 -18.59 0.49 14.56
CA LYS A 91 -17.54 -0.39 15.06
C LYS A 91 -17.47 -0.36 16.58
N VAL A 92 -17.39 -1.53 17.18
CA VAL A 92 -17.11 -1.74 18.60
C VAL A 92 -15.79 -2.47 18.69
N ILE A 93 -14.86 -1.95 19.49
CA ILE A 93 -13.61 -2.61 19.82
C ILE A 93 -13.51 -2.64 21.35
N THR A 94 -13.34 -3.79 21.94
CA THR A 94 -13.05 -3.93 23.35
C THR A 94 -11.83 -4.81 23.56
N ASN A 95 -10.98 -4.40 24.49
CA ASN A 95 -9.80 -5.13 24.89
C ASN A 95 -9.75 -5.18 26.42
N ASN A 96 -9.71 -6.39 26.99
CA ASN A 96 -9.71 -6.58 28.42
C ASN A 96 -8.47 -7.37 28.82
N VAL A 97 -7.80 -6.93 29.87
CA VAL A 97 -6.59 -7.54 30.39
C VAL A 97 -6.78 -7.85 31.87
N VAL A 98 -6.58 -9.10 32.23
CA VAL A 98 -6.42 -9.55 33.60
C VAL A 98 -4.95 -9.85 33.84
N GLU A 99 -4.33 -9.23 34.82
CA GLU A 99 -2.95 -9.50 35.20
C GLU A 99 -2.90 -9.99 36.65
N ILE A 100 -2.24 -11.13 36.86
CA ILE A 100 -2.05 -11.78 38.14
C ILE A 100 -0.55 -11.94 38.40
N LYS A 101 -0.01 -11.26 39.38
CA LYS A 101 1.37 -11.50 39.88
C LYS A 101 1.28 -12.53 40.98
N LEU A 102 2.00 -13.64 40.85
CA LEU A 102 1.96 -14.75 41.80
C LEU A 102 2.81 -14.43 43.02
N PRO A 103 2.19 -14.15 44.21
CA PRO A 103 2.94 -13.64 45.36
C PRO A 103 3.94 -14.66 45.94
N PHE A 104 3.66 -15.97 45.75
CA PHE A 104 4.50 -17.07 46.25
C PHE A 104 5.63 -17.45 45.31
N VAL A 105 5.68 -16.89 44.06
CA VAL A 105 6.78 -17.04 43.12
C VAL A 105 7.19 -15.64 42.62
N PRO A 106 8.14 -14.98 43.29
CA PRO A 106 8.56 -13.64 42.92
C PRO A 106 9.03 -13.58 41.46
N GLY A 107 8.48 -12.63 40.69
CA GLY A 107 8.80 -12.41 39.31
C GLY A 107 7.95 -13.20 38.31
N LEU A 108 7.06 -14.11 38.76
CA LEU A 108 6.13 -14.81 37.92
C LEU A 108 4.80 -14.05 37.81
N SER A 109 4.36 -13.79 36.57
CA SER A 109 3.04 -13.22 36.32
C SER A 109 2.31 -13.96 35.20
N TYR A 110 0.99 -13.97 35.30
CA TYR A 110 0.08 -14.45 34.28
C TYR A 110 -0.78 -13.28 33.80
N LYS A 111 -0.93 -13.16 32.47
CA LYS A 111 -1.79 -12.17 31.84
C LYS A 111 -2.74 -12.87 30.87
N LEU A 112 -4.05 -12.66 31.08
CA LEU A 112 -5.09 -13.01 30.13
C LEU A 112 -5.47 -11.73 29.37
N ASN A 113 -5.26 -11.71 28.07
CA ASN A 113 -5.71 -10.64 27.17
C ASN A 113 -6.86 -11.17 26.31
N THR A 114 -8.00 -10.45 26.29
CA THR A 114 -9.14 -10.77 25.43
C THR A 114 -9.50 -9.55 24.60
N GLY A 115 -9.53 -9.72 23.31
CA GLY A 115 -9.98 -8.70 22.37
C GLY A 115 -11.26 -9.13 21.67
N TYR A 116 -12.18 -8.19 21.44
CA TYR A 116 -13.35 -8.40 20.61
C TYR A 116 -13.60 -7.17 19.76
N THR A 117 -13.77 -7.41 18.45
CA THR A 117 -14.13 -6.39 17.47
C THR A 117 -15.41 -6.82 16.76
N TYR A 118 -16.41 -5.95 16.76
CA TYR A 118 -17.61 -6.09 15.94
C TYR A 118 -17.71 -4.89 15.01
N GLN A 119 -17.98 -5.13 13.74
CA GLN A 119 -18.18 -4.09 12.75
C GLN A 119 -19.42 -4.42 11.91
N ASN A 120 -20.25 -3.40 11.68
CA ASN A 120 -21.38 -3.44 10.75
C ASN A 120 -21.19 -2.33 9.73
N SER A 121 -21.46 -2.62 8.46
CA SER A 121 -21.43 -1.67 7.35
C SER A 121 -22.71 -1.80 6.54
N SER A 122 -23.34 -0.68 6.24
CA SER A 122 -24.46 -0.57 5.31
C SER A 122 -24.15 0.48 4.27
N TRP A 123 -24.03 0.06 3.02
CA TRP A 123 -23.82 0.93 1.88
C TRP A 123 -24.94 0.77 0.88
N LYS A 124 -25.48 1.91 0.44
CA LYS A 124 -26.56 1.98 -0.55
C LYS A 124 -26.24 3.12 -1.51
N GLN A 125 -26.39 2.87 -2.81
CA GLN A 125 -26.22 3.89 -3.82
C GLN A 125 -27.31 3.76 -4.88
N TYR A 126 -28.00 4.86 -5.12
CA TYR A 126 -28.97 4.99 -6.19
C TYR A 126 -28.45 5.97 -7.24
N GLN A 127 -28.41 5.54 -8.48
CA GLN A 127 -28.12 6.34 -9.66
C GLN A 127 -29.46 6.57 -10.36
N GLY A 128 -29.99 7.77 -10.22
CA GLY A 128 -31.28 8.16 -10.79
C GLY A 128 -31.26 8.35 -12.31
N MET A 129 -32.41 8.54 -12.90
CA MET A 129 -32.60 8.80 -14.35
C MET A 129 -31.93 10.12 -14.79
N ASP A 130 -31.60 11.00 -13.84
CA ASP A 130 -30.83 12.24 -14.02
C ASP A 130 -29.31 12.02 -14.08
N THR A 131 -28.86 10.76 -13.95
CA THR A 131 -27.43 10.39 -14.07
C THR A 131 -27.15 9.66 -15.38
N TYR A 132 -25.89 9.64 -15.83
CA TYR A 132 -25.51 9.02 -17.10
C TYR A 132 -25.86 7.52 -17.17
N TYR A 133 -25.53 6.75 -16.14
CA TYR A 133 -25.80 5.31 -16.12
C TYR A 133 -27.25 5.01 -15.73
N GLY A 134 -27.82 5.79 -14.83
CA GLY A 134 -29.20 5.61 -14.42
C GLY A 134 -30.18 5.90 -15.54
N ALA A 135 -29.96 6.93 -16.39
CA ALA A 135 -30.79 7.21 -17.56
C ALA A 135 -30.84 6.04 -18.55
N ARG A 136 -29.76 5.27 -18.71
CA ARG A 136 -29.67 4.12 -19.61
C ARG A 136 -30.32 2.85 -19.09
N SER A 137 -30.63 2.82 -17.80
CA SER A 137 -31.15 1.63 -17.10
C SER A 137 -32.42 1.95 -16.31
N ASN A 138 -33.07 3.08 -16.57
CA ASN A 138 -34.22 3.59 -15.80
C ASN A 138 -33.96 3.52 -14.27
N GLY A 139 -32.79 3.96 -13.84
CA GLY A 139 -32.31 3.86 -12.47
C GLY A 139 -31.53 2.59 -12.17
N ILE A 140 -30.49 2.73 -11.33
CA ILE A 140 -29.66 1.63 -10.83
C ILE A 140 -29.53 1.79 -9.31
N LEU A 141 -29.88 0.73 -8.58
CA LEU A 141 -29.69 0.64 -7.13
C LEU A 141 -28.67 -0.45 -6.80
N ASN A 142 -27.67 -0.10 -6.02
CA ASN A 142 -26.75 -1.07 -5.43
C ASN A 142 -26.80 -0.97 -3.91
N THR A 143 -26.80 -2.12 -3.23
CA THR A 143 -26.69 -2.21 -1.78
C THR A 143 -25.61 -3.24 -1.41
N ASP A 144 -24.90 -2.98 -0.32
CA ASP A 144 -23.90 -3.90 0.26
C ASP A 144 -23.97 -3.76 1.78
N ASP A 145 -24.57 -4.74 2.42
CA ASP A 145 -24.71 -4.83 3.87
C ASP A 145 -23.88 -5.99 4.39
N TRP A 146 -22.95 -5.73 5.30
CA TRP A 146 -22.15 -6.78 5.90
C TRP A 146 -21.84 -6.51 7.37
N HIS A 147 -21.62 -7.58 8.11
CA HIS A 147 -21.07 -7.51 9.45
C HIS A 147 -19.87 -8.44 9.61
N SER A 148 -19.01 -8.10 10.52
CA SER A 148 -17.88 -8.93 10.90
C SER A 148 -17.66 -8.94 12.39
N GLN A 149 -17.19 -10.07 12.89
CA GLN A 149 -16.77 -10.25 14.26
C GLN A 149 -15.39 -10.91 14.32
N GLU A 150 -14.60 -10.43 15.24
CA GLU A 150 -13.27 -10.97 15.50
C GLU A 150 -13.06 -11.03 17.00
N TRP A 151 -12.59 -12.17 17.48
CA TRP A 151 -12.15 -12.30 18.85
C TRP A 151 -10.75 -12.87 18.92
N ILE A 152 -10.01 -12.45 19.94
CA ILE A 152 -8.69 -12.96 20.29
C ILE A 152 -8.63 -13.26 21.79
N LEU A 153 -7.99 -14.38 22.12
CA LEU A 153 -7.71 -14.80 23.48
C LEU A 153 -6.22 -15.13 23.57
N GLU A 154 -5.51 -14.45 24.47
CA GLU A 154 -4.08 -14.65 24.67
C GLU A 154 -3.79 -14.96 26.14
N ASN A 155 -3.16 -16.08 26.40
CA ASN A 155 -2.64 -16.47 27.69
C ASN A 155 -1.13 -16.25 27.69
N ILE A 156 -0.65 -15.38 28.54
CA ILE A 156 0.75 -14.94 28.57
C ILE A 156 1.30 -15.21 29.97
N ILE A 157 2.36 -16.00 30.04
CA ILE A 157 3.12 -16.23 31.28
C ILE A 157 4.44 -15.49 31.12
N THR A 158 4.81 -14.69 32.11
CA THR A 158 6.13 -14.05 32.16
C THR A 158 6.84 -14.37 33.49
N TYR A 159 8.14 -14.57 33.39
CA TYR A 159 9.00 -14.76 34.56
C TYR A 159 10.22 -13.86 34.45
N THR A 160 10.40 -13.01 35.44
CA THR A 160 11.54 -12.07 35.54
C THR A 160 12.36 -12.38 36.78
N ARG A 161 13.65 -12.55 36.62
CA ARG A 161 14.56 -12.72 37.75
C ARG A 161 15.91 -12.06 37.51
N GLU A 162 16.39 -11.39 38.54
CA GLU A 162 17.73 -10.83 38.61
C GLU A 162 18.51 -11.51 39.73
N PHE A 163 19.73 -11.93 39.46
CA PHE A 163 20.64 -12.50 40.44
C PHE A 163 22.09 -12.16 40.10
N GLY A 164 22.73 -11.37 40.96
CA GLY A 164 24.04 -10.83 40.70
C GLY A 164 24.06 -10.00 39.41
N LYS A 165 24.87 -10.41 38.44
CA LYS A 165 24.99 -9.76 37.13
C LYS A 165 24.07 -10.34 36.06
N HIS A 166 23.26 -11.33 36.41
CA HIS A 166 22.39 -12.03 35.47
C HIS A 166 20.96 -11.51 35.57
N ARG A 167 20.35 -11.24 34.41
CA ARG A 167 18.93 -10.91 34.29
C ARG A 167 18.28 -11.85 33.28
N ILE A 168 17.24 -12.54 33.70
CA ILE A 168 16.43 -13.44 32.88
C ILE A 168 15.02 -12.88 32.78
N PHE A 169 14.49 -12.86 31.55
CA PHE A 169 13.10 -12.58 31.27
C PHE A 169 12.56 -13.63 30.32
N PHE A 170 11.66 -14.47 30.80
CA PHE A 170 10.99 -15.50 30.02
C PHE A 170 9.56 -15.08 29.72
N THR A 171 9.07 -15.40 28.50
CA THR A 171 7.68 -15.22 28.08
C THR A 171 7.19 -16.49 27.40
N GLY A 172 6.08 -17.06 27.88
CA GLY A 172 5.30 -18.08 27.20
C GLY A 172 3.97 -17.49 26.74
N LEU A 173 3.52 -17.82 25.54
CA LEU A 173 2.25 -17.36 24.96
C LEU A 173 1.50 -18.55 24.35
N TYR A 174 0.19 -18.59 24.63
CA TYR A 174 -0.79 -19.35 23.86
C TYR A 174 -1.91 -18.40 23.43
N SER A 175 -2.16 -18.28 22.12
CA SER A 175 -3.16 -17.41 21.54
C SER A 175 -4.09 -18.17 20.61
N ALA A 176 -5.38 -17.79 20.64
CA ALA A 176 -6.39 -18.25 19.70
C ALA A 176 -7.17 -17.04 19.17
N GLN A 177 -7.45 -17.01 17.88
CA GLN A 177 -8.17 -15.92 17.21
C GLN A 177 -9.13 -16.50 16.19
N SER A 178 -10.33 -15.88 16.08
CA SER A 178 -11.30 -16.20 15.03
C SER A 178 -11.83 -14.90 14.43
N TYR A 179 -11.87 -14.87 13.12
CA TYR A 179 -12.51 -13.82 12.33
C TYR A 179 -13.63 -14.42 11.49
N GLU A 180 -14.79 -13.74 11.48
CA GLU A 180 -15.96 -14.15 10.71
C GLU A 180 -16.60 -12.90 10.09
N LYS A 181 -17.01 -13.02 8.82
CA LYS A 181 -17.69 -11.94 8.08
C LYS A 181 -18.80 -12.53 7.23
N GLU A 182 -19.98 -11.94 7.32
CA GLU A 182 -21.12 -12.20 6.45
C GLU A 182 -21.52 -10.94 5.71
N GLY A 183 -21.95 -11.07 4.46
CA GLY A 183 -22.39 -9.96 3.65
C GLY A 183 -23.45 -10.35 2.63
N ASN A 184 -24.33 -9.41 2.32
CA ASN A 184 -25.37 -9.52 1.30
C ASN A 184 -25.35 -8.27 0.43
N GLY A 185 -25.31 -8.46 -0.89
CA GLY A 185 -25.40 -7.41 -1.88
C GLY A 185 -26.63 -7.58 -2.75
N MET A 186 -27.25 -6.47 -3.17
CA MET A 186 -28.32 -6.49 -4.16
C MET A 186 -28.07 -5.41 -5.20
N GLU A 187 -28.35 -5.73 -6.45
CA GLU A 187 -28.48 -4.77 -7.55
C GLU A 187 -29.90 -4.80 -8.10
N GLY A 188 -30.50 -3.63 -8.29
CA GLY A 188 -31.80 -3.47 -8.96
C GLY A 188 -31.69 -2.47 -10.10
N LYS A 189 -32.41 -2.74 -11.19
CA LYS A 189 -32.48 -1.87 -12.37
C LYS A 189 -33.93 -1.75 -12.85
N ASP A 190 -34.16 -0.74 -13.68
CA ASP A 190 -35.44 -0.47 -14.33
C ASP A 190 -36.51 -0.18 -13.29
N PHE A 191 -36.49 1.02 -12.74
CA PHE A 191 -37.42 1.54 -11.75
C PHE A 191 -38.49 2.42 -12.42
N PRO A 192 -39.72 2.46 -11.88
CA PRO A 192 -40.79 3.28 -12.44
C PRO A 192 -40.60 4.79 -12.23
N ASN A 193 -39.77 5.19 -11.24
CA ASN A 193 -39.43 6.58 -10.92
C ASN A 193 -38.30 6.68 -9.91
N ASP A 194 -37.77 7.88 -9.67
CA ASP A 194 -36.67 8.17 -8.76
C ASP A 194 -37.09 8.59 -7.34
N VAL A 195 -38.39 8.61 -7.00
CA VAL A 195 -38.92 9.29 -5.80
C VAL A 195 -38.37 8.71 -4.49
N MET A 196 -38.21 7.38 -4.40
CA MET A 196 -37.81 6.69 -3.17
C MET A 196 -36.31 6.41 -3.10
N TYR A 197 -35.56 6.77 -4.14
CA TYR A 197 -34.10 6.55 -4.23
C TYR A 197 -33.71 5.11 -3.85
N TYR A 198 -32.82 4.94 -2.86
CA TYR A 198 -32.31 3.63 -2.42
C TYR A 198 -33.27 2.84 -1.49
N TYR A 199 -34.51 3.29 -1.30
CA TYR A 199 -35.51 2.56 -0.52
C TYR A 199 -36.51 1.77 -1.36
N GLN A 200 -36.31 1.64 -2.66
CA GLN A 200 -37.30 1.07 -3.59
C GLN A 200 -36.82 -0.22 -4.29
N ILE A 201 -35.89 -0.99 -3.71
CA ILE A 201 -35.36 -2.20 -4.37
C ILE A 201 -36.46 -3.16 -4.88
N SER A 202 -37.56 -3.30 -4.13
CA SER A 202 -38.69 -4.15 -4.51
C SER A 202 -39.50 -3.64 -5.73
N LYS A 203 -39.19 -2.46 -6.26
CA LYS A 203 -39.82 -1.88 -7.45
C LYS A 203 -38.99 -2.02 -8.71
N ALA A 204 -37.78 -2.57 -8.60
CA ALA A 204 -36.93 -2.85 -9.75
C ALA A 204 -37.58 -3.96 -10.61
N ALA A 205 -37.56 -3.78 -11.94
CA ALA A 205 -38.01 -4.82 -12.86
C ALA A 205 -37.01 -5.99 -12.94
N THR A 206 -35.73 -5.69 -12.74
CA THR A 206 -34.67 -6.71 -12.66
C THR A 206 -33.91 -6.58 -11.35
N MET A 207 -33.70 -7.72 -10.69
CA MET A 207 -32.95 -7.79 -9.45
C MET A 207 -31.94 -8.94 -9.50
N SER A 208 -30.75 -8.70 -8.96
CA SER A 208 -29.78 -9.74 -8.67
C SER A 208 -29.29 -9.60 -7.23
N GLY A 209 -28.94 -10.71 -6.61
CA GLY A 209 -28.46 -10.75 -5.24
C GLY A 209 -27.20 -11.60 -5.13
N SER A 210 -26.35 -11.25 -4.17
CA SER A 210 -25.17 -12.00 -3.78
C SER A 210 -25.10 -12.14 -2.27
N SER A 211 -24.50 -13.24 -1.81
CA SER A 211 -24.16 -13.43 -0.40
C SER A 211 -22.74 -13.91 -0.28
N SER A 212 -22.10 -13.56 0.81
CA SER A 212 -20.72 -13.96 1.10
C SER A 212 -20.56 -14.36 2.56
N TYR A 213 -19.73 -15.36 2.79
CA TYR A 213 -19.34 -15.79 4.12
C TYR A 213 -17.86 -16.07 4.15
N THR A 214 -17.16 -15.55 5.17
CA THR A 214 -15.72 -15.76 5.35
C THR A 214 -15.45 -16.08 6.80
N LYS A 215 -14.73 -17.17 7.05
CA LYS A 215 -14.25 -17.54 8.39
C LYS A 215 -12.78 -17.95 8.35
N GLN A 216 -12.02 -17.40 9.29
CA GLN A 216 -10.59 -17.67 9.45
C GLN A 216 -10.24 -17.82 10.91
N ASN A 217 -9.44 -18.83 11.24
CA ASN A 217 -9.00 -19.08 12.60
C ASN A 217 -7.47 -19.17 12.64
N HIS A 218 -6.89 -18.60 13.72
CA HIS A 218 -5.48 -18.67 14.01
C HIS A 218 -5.25 -19.25 15.39
N ILE A 219 -4.15 -19.97 15.54
CA ILE A 219 -3.65 -20.45 16.82
C ILE A 219 -2.15 -20.23 16.87
N SER A 220 -1.64 -19.75 18.00
CA SER A 220 -0.22 -19.43 18.15
C SER A 220 0.32 -19.90 19.49
N GLN A 221 1.53 -20.43 19.47
CA GLN A 221 2.30 -20.82 20.63
C GLN A 221 3.68 -20.20 20.54
N MET A 222 4.16 -19.58 21.62
CA MET A 222 5.49 -18.93 21.62
C MET A 222 6.18 -19.15 22.95
N ALA A 223 7.49 -19.37 22.87
CA ALA A 223 8.41 -19.25 24.00
C ALA A 223 9.53 -18.29 23.64
N ARG A 224 9.83 -17.33 24.53
CA ARG A 224 10.90 -16.37 24.39
C ARG A 224 11.72 -16.27 25.65
N LEU A 225 13.04 -16.31 25.51
CA LEU A 225 14.00 -16.07 26.56
C LEU A 225 14.84 -14.84 26.21
N ASN A 226 14.82 -13.83 27.08
CA ASN A 226 15.77 -12.73 27.04
C ASN A 226 16.73 -12.89 28.22
N TYR A 227 18.02 -12.88 27.96
CA TYR A 227 19.08 -12.98 28.94
C TYR A 227 20.04 -11.81 28.80
N SER A 228 20.42 -11.23 29.91
CA SER A 228 21.43 -10.18 29.95
C SER A 228 22.45 -10.49 31.04
N TYR A 229 23.73 -10.35 30.70
CA TYR A 229 24.85 -10.46 31.65
C TYR A 229 25.54 -9.11 31.78
N ASP A 230 25.56 -8.58 33.01
CA ASP A 230 26.23 -7.32 33.41
C ASP A 230 25.87 -6.12 32.49
N SER A 231 24.68 -6.13 31.89
CA SER A 231 24.24 -5.18 30.86
C SER A 231 25.19 -5.03 29.69
N ARG A 232 26.12 -5.97 29.50
CA ARG A 232 27.12 -6.02 28.41
C ARG A 232 26.71 -6.95 27.30
N TYR A 233 26.35 -8.18 27.66
CA TYR A 233 25.98 -9.23 26.69
C TYR A 233 24.48 -9.48 26.79
N LEU A 234 23.83 -9.42 25.65
CA LEU A 234 22.39 -9.58 25.52
C LEU A 234 22.11 -10.75 24.57
N LEU A 235 21.21 -11.65 24.96
CA LEU A 235 20.76 -12.77 24.14
C LEU A 235 19.24 -12.82 24.18
N THR A 236 18.63 -12.93 23.01
CA THR A 236 17.20 -13.23 22.86
C THR A 236 17.04 -14.50 22.03
N LEU A 237 16.29 -15.47 22.53
CA LEU A 237 15.90 -16.68 21.81
C LEU A 237 14.39 -16.70 21.76
N THR A 238 13.81 -16.99 20.57
CA THR A 238 12.36 -17.12 20.39
C THR A 238 12.06 -18.34 19.53
N ALA A 239 11.07 -19.10 19.91
CA ALA A 239 10.44 -20.11 19.06
C ALA A 239 8.93 -19.85 19.04
N ARG A 240 8.35 -19.72 17.85
CA ARG A 240 6.92 -19.51 17.65
C ARG A 240 6.38 -20.56 16.67
N ARG A 241 5.24 -21.13 17.00
CA ARG A 241 4.47 -22.03 16.14
C ARG A 241 3.12 -21.38 15.89
N ASP A 242 2.79 -21.15 14.62
CA ASP A 242 1.53 -20.55 14.19
C ASP A 242 0.74 -21.52 13.32
N GLY A 243 -0.57 -21.56 13.51
CA GLY A 243 -1.50 -22.32 12.70
C GLY A 243 -2.55 -21.41 12.08
N TYR A 244 -2.84 -21.61 10.79
CA TYR A 244 -3.83 -20.87 10.05
C TYR A 244 -4.81 -21.78 9.33
N SER A 245 -6.11 -21.56 9.52
CA SER A 245 -7.17 -22.45 9.03
C SER A 245 -7.29 -22.48 7.50
N ALA A 246 -6.92 -21.39 6.80
CA ALA A 246 -7.03 -21.28 5.35
C ALA A 246 -5.98 -22.07 4.58
N PHE A 247 -4.91 -22.52 5.24
CA PHE A 247 -3.91 -23.38 4.63
C PHE A 247 -4.39 -24.83 4.45
N GLY A 248 -3.75 -25.53 3.54
CA GLY A 248 -4.00 -26.91 3.22
C GLY A 248 -3.87 -27.84 4.44
N SER A 249 -4.52 -28.99 4.39
CA SER A 249 -4.56 -29.93 5.51
C SER A 249 -3.18 -30.40 5.96
N GLN A 250 -2.20 -30.40 5.06
CA GLN A 250 -0.83 -30.86 5.31
C GLN A 250 0.11 -29.75 5.81
N SER A 251 -0.27 -28.47 5.69
CA SER A 251 0.64 -27.32 5.88
C SER A 251 0.08 -26.20 6.76
N LYS A 252 -0.91 -26.52 7.61
CA LYS A 252 -1.58 -25.53 8.48
C LYS A 252 -0.65 -24.85 9.47
N PHE A 253 0.41 -25.53 9.92
CA PHE A 253 1.31 -25.03 10.95
C PHE A 253 2.69 -24.69 10.41
N GLY A 254 3.20 -23.52 10.81
CA GLY A 254 4.58 -23.09 10.60
C GLY A 254 5.33 -22.95 11.92
N VAL A 255 6.67 -23.14 11.90
CA VAL A 255 7.54 -22.89 13.05
C VAL A 255 8.59 -21.86 12.69
N PHE A 256 8.68 -20.84 13.52
CA PHE A 256 9.45 -19.61 13.28
C PHE A 256 10.44 -19.35 14.43
N PRO A 257 11.63 -19.92 14.38
CA PRO A 257 12.70 -19.63 15.34
C PRO A 257 13.39 -18.31 15.04
N SER A 258 13.87 -17.64 16.10
CA SER A 258 14.76 -16.47 15.97
C SER A 258 15.75 -16.38 17.12
N MET A 259 16.91 -15.77 16.84
CA MET A 259 17.96 -15.49 17.79
C MET A 259 18.50 -14.09 17.56
N ALA A 260 18.77 -13.35 18.62
CA ALA A 260 19.47 -12.07 18.57
C ALA A 260 20.53 -11.97 19.65
N ILE A 261 21.68 -11.39 19.28
CA ILE A 261 22.81 -11.12 20.17
C ILE A 261 23.06 -9.61 20.16
N GLY A 262 23.26 -9.05 21.32
CA GLY A 262 23.68 -7.67 21.50
C GLY A 262 24.92 -7.58 22.38
N TRP A 263 25.86 -6.74 22.00
CA TRP A 263 27.07 -6.46 22.77
C TRP A 263 27.19 -4.95 23.00
N ASN A 264 27.04 -4.54 24.25
CA ASN A 264 27.27 -3.16 24.67
C ASN A 264 28.76 -2.93 24.89
N ILE A 265 29.46 -2.63 23.81
CA ILE A 265 30.92 -2.47 23.76
C ILE A 265 31.37 -1.32 24.71
N SER A 266 30.57 -0.25 24.76
CA SER A 266 30.83 0.90 25.64
C SER A 266 30.82 0.56 27.13
N ASN A 267 30.24 -0.58 27.54
CA ASN A 267 30.22 -1.05 28.96
C ASN A 267 31.45 -1.91 29.29
N GLU A 268 32.36 -2.17 28.33
CA GLU A 268 33.57 -2.96 28.57
C GLU A 268 34.69 -2.12 29.18
N HIS A 269 35.43 -2.71 30.10
CA HIS A 269 36.54 -2.03 30.79
C HIS A 269 37.63 -1.54 29.81
N PHE A 270 37.97 -2.34 28.78
CA PHE A 270 38.95 -1.95 27.78
C PHE A 270 38.47 -0.74 26.96
N PHE A 271 37.15 -0.64 26.68
CA PHE A 271 36.61 0.49 25.97
C PHE A 271 36.59 1.75 26.83
N GLN A 272 36.12 1.63 28.09
CA GLN A 272 36.09 2.75 29.05
C GLN A 272 37.49 3.31 29.37
N ALA A 273 38.50 2.47 29.36
CA ALA A 273 39.91 2.89 29.54
C ALA A 273 40.52 3.50 28.28
N SER A 274 39.87 3.37 27.11
CA SER A 274 40.40 3.85 25.85
C SER A 274 40.14 5.35 25.63
N PRO A 275 40.98 6.05 24.84
CA PRO A 275 40.69 7.41 24.41
C PRO A 275 39.39 7.57 23.64
N LEU A 276 38.92 6.50 23.00
CA LEU A 276 37.66 6.49 22.26
C LEU A 276 36.45 6.77 23.13
N ALA A 277 36.44 6.39 24.40
CA ALA A 277 35.38 6.64 25.37
C ALA A 277 35.10 8.15 25.57
N LYS A 278 36.08 9.02 25.31
CA LYS A 278 35.86 10.49 25.37
C LYS A 278 35.01 11.01 24.21
N VAL A 279 34.99 10.31 23.09
CA VAL A 279 34.24 10.69 21.88
C VAL A 279 32.99 9.85 21.72
N VAL A 280 33.09 8.53 21.92
CA VAL A 280 32.03 7.58 21.75
C VAL A 280 31.43 7.25 23.14
N SER A 281 30.30 7.85 23.46
CA SER A 281 29.61 7.68 24.76
C SER A 281 28.75 6.42 24.83
N ASN A 282 28.31 5.89 23.69
CA ASN A 282 27.64 4.60 23.59
C ASN A 282 28.02 3.90 22.28
N LEU A 283 28.30 2.61 22.39
CA LEU A 283 28.54 1.75 21.23
C LEU A 283 27.98 0.37 21.51
N LYS A 284 27.00 -0.04 20.70
CA LYS A 284 26.38 -1.36 20.78
C LYS A 284 26.39 -2.02 19.42
N TYR A 285 26.88 -3.24 19.37
CA TYR A 285 26.76 -4.13 18.20
C TYR A 285 25.55 -5.05 18.34
N ARG A 286 24.84 -5.28 17.24
CA ARG A 286 23.69 -6.18 17.16
C ARG A 286 23.85 -7.15 16.00
N LEU A 287 23.48 -8.40 16.24
CA LEU A 287 23.37 -9.44 15.23
C LEU A 287 22.08 -10.23 15.49
N SER A 288 21.27 -10.42 14.49
CA SER A 288 20.08 -11.26 14.60
C SER A 288 19.90 -12.14 13.37
N TRP A 289 19.32 -13.30 13.63
CA TRP A 289 18.84 -14.25 12.64
C TRP A 289 17.42 -14.66 13.01
N GLY A 290 16.55 -14.80 12.02
CA GLY A 290 15.20 -15.26 12.27
C GLY A 290 14.52 -15.77 11.01
N LYS A 291 13.50 -16.61 11.23
CA LYS A 291 12.57 -17.08 10.23
C LYS A 291 11.18 -16.53 10.55
N ASN A 292 10.51 -15.94 9.55
CA ASN A 292 9.15 -15.43 9.64
C ASN A 292 8.26 -16.13 8.62
N GLY A 293 6.98 -16.33 8.95
CA GLY A 293 5.96 -16.79 8.03
C GLY A 293 5.12 -15.66 7.50
N ASN A 294 4.63 -15.81 6.27
CA ASN A 294 3.60 -14.97 5.68
C ASN A 294 2.41 -15.86 5.28
N GLU A 295 1.19 -15.38 5.56
CA GLU A 295 -0.07 -16.10 5.34
C GLU A 295 -0.97 -15.41 4.31
N ALA A 296 -0.40 -14.77 3.30
CA ALA A 296 -1.13 -13.99 2.29
C ALA A 296 -2.05 -14.85 1.39
N VAL A 297 -2.89 -15.69 2.00
CA VAL A 297 -3.87 -16.57 1.37
C VAL A 297 -5.25 -16.28 1.94
N GLY A 298 -6.22 -16.04 1.06
CA GLY A 298 -7.62 -15.86 1.46
C GLY A 298 -8.24 -17.16 2.02
N ALA A 299 -9.31 -17.02 2.79
CA ALA A 299 -10.10 -18.16 3.24
C ALA A 299 -10.53 -19.00 2.03
N TYR A 300 -10.57 -20.33 2.22
CA TYR A 300 -11.03 -21.31 1.22
C TYR A 300 -10.18 -21.41 -0.06
N THR A 301 -9.03 -20.72 -0.15
CA THR A 301 -8.15 -20.80 -1.34
C THR A 301 -7.67 -22.22 -1.62
N THR A 302 -7.50 -23.05 -0.59
CA THR A 302 -7.02 -24.43 -0.71
C THR A 302 -8.10 -25.45 -1.06
N LEU A 303 -9.38 -25.03 -1.01
CA LEU A 303 -10.51 -25.89 -1.34
C LEU A 303 -10.81 -25.85 -2.84
N PRO A 304 -11.27 -26.95 -3.45
CA PRO A 304 -11.79 -26.92 -4.80
C PRO A 304 -13.10 -26.15 -4.83
N ASP A 305 -13.41 -25.57 -5.98
CA ASP A 305 -14.65 -24.83 -6.18
C ASP A 305 -15.24 -25.13 -7.55
N LEU A 306 -16.58 -25.04 -7.64
CA LEU A 306 -17.35 -25.22 -8.86
C LEU A 306 -18.09 -23.92 -9.17
N SER A 307 -17.96 -23.46 -10.38
CA SER A 307 -18.81 -22.39 -10.91
C SER A 307 -19.98 -22.96 -11.69
N THR A 308 -21.07 -22.22 -11.70
CA THR A 308 -22.27 -22.56 -12.46
C THR A 308 -22.29 -21.82 -13.79
N PHE A 309 -22.86 -22.46 -14.81
CA PHE A 309 -23.27 -21.79 -16.02
C PHE A 309 -24.68 -22.25 -16.40
N ASN A 310 -25.46 -21.32 -16.95
CA ASN A 310 -26.82 -21.62 -17.36
C ASN A 310 -26.81 -21.97 -18.84
N TYR A 311 -27.52 -23.01 -19.22
CA TYR A 311 -27.77 -23.38 -20.61
C TYR A 311 -29.27 -23.67 -20.82
N LEU A 312 -29.74 -23.51 -22.04
CA LEU A 312 -31.11 -23.87 -22.43
C LEU A 312 -31.11 -25.31 -22.89
N LYS A 313 -32.13 -26.07 -22.45
CA LYS A 313 -32.47 -27.36 -23.03
C LYS A 313 -33.13 -27.20 -24.37
N ASP A 314 -33.37 -28.29 -25.09
CA ASP A 314 -34.07 -28.30 -26.38
C ASP A 314 -35.51 -27.73 -26.29
N ASP A 315 -36.15 -27.85 -25.13
CA ASP A 315 -37.44 -27.26 -24.80
C ASP A 315 -37.38 -25.79 -24.37
N HIS A 316 -36.24 -25.11 -24.52
CA HIS A 316 -35.95 -23.73 -24.12
C HIS A 316 -36.06 -23.49 -22.59
N THR A 317 -36.14 -24.53 -21.78
CA THR A 317 -36.08 -24.34 -20.31
C THR A 317 -34.65 -24.16 -19.82
N PRO A 318 -34.38 -23.20 -18.87
CA PRO A 318 -33.06 -23.01 -18.29
C PRO A 318 -32.62 -24.23 -17.46
N ASN A 319 -31.41 -24.63 -17.59
CA ASN A 319 -30.79 -25.64 -16.75
C ASN A 319 -29.41 -25.16 -16.23
N TYR A 320 -28.96 -25.75 -15.12
CA TYR A 320 -27.69 -25.38 -14.49
C TYR A 320 -26.64 -26.44 -14.84
N GLY A 321 -25.53 -26.00 -15.40
CA GLY A 321 -24.30 -26.77 -15.53
C GLY A 321 -23.30 -26.37 -14.45
N PHE A 322 -22.34 -27.27 -14.18
CA PHE A 322 -21.24 -27.02 -13.25
C PHE A 322 -19.92 -27.31 -13.94
N TYR A 323 -18.92 -26.49 -13.64
CA TYR A 323 -17.55 -26.75 -14.09
C TYR A 323 -16.56 -26.37 -12.98
N PRO A 324 -15.37 -27.03 -12.91
CA PRO A 324 -14.36 -26.69 -11.95
C PRO A 324 -13.85 -25.25 -12.18
N SER A 325 -13.99 -24.38 -11.19
CA SER A 325 -13.48 -23.02 -11.23
C SER A 325 -12.14 -22.88 -10.49
N LYS A 326 -11.87 -23.82 -9.57
CA LYS A 326 -10.65 -23.86 -8.78
C LYS A 326 -10.28 -25.29 -8.40
N LEU A 327 -9.01 -25.66 -8.53
CA LEU A 327 -8.47 -26.95 -8.07
C LEU A 327 -8.13 -26.89 -6.59
N ALA A 328 -8.20 -28.04 -5.93
CA ALA A 328 -7.72 -28.19 -4.56
C ALA A 328 -6.20 -28.02 -4.49
N SER A 329 -5.73 -27.37 -3.43
CA SER A 329 -4.30 -27.19 -3.14
C SER A 329 -3.99 -27.61 -1.69
N PRO A 330 -4.00 -28.92 -1.38
CA PRO A 330 -3.89 -29.42 0.00
C PRO A 330 -2.50 -29.21 0.63
N SER A 331 -1.47 -28.97 -0.17
CA SER A 331 -0.09 -28.67 0.25
C SER A 331 0.19 -27.18 0.44
N LEU A 332 -0.74 -26.30 0.06
CA LEU A 332 -0.56 -24.86 0.16
C LEU A 332 -0.36 -24.43 1.63
N GLY A 333 0.74 -23.77 1.93
CA GLY A 333 1.14 -23.44 3.29
C GLY A 333 1.87 -22.09 3.38
N TRP A 334 2.67 -21.96 4.42
CA TRP A 334 3.37 -20.74 4.78
C TRP A 334 4.46 -20.38 3.75
N GLU A 335 4.41 -19.16 3.24
CA GLU A 335 5.58 -18.52 2.65
C GLU A 335 6.56 -18.18 3.78
N THR A 336 7.86 -18.44 3.59
CA THR A 336 8.84 -18.25 4.66
C THR A 336 9.95 -17.31 4.26
N THR A 337 10.22 -16.32 5.12
CA THR A 337 11.36 -15.41 4.98
C THR A 337 12.37 -15.67 6.08
N GLN A 338 13.59 -16.02 5.68
CA GLN A 338 14.74 -16.11 6.56
C GLN A 338 15.59 -14.85 6.40
N SER A 339 15.97 -14.21 7.51
CA SER A 339 16.76 -12.99 7.48
C SER A 339 17.91 -13.00 8.48
N ILE A 340 19.01 -12.33 8.09
CA ILE A 340 20.11 -11.96 8.96
C ILE A 340 20.18 -10.44 8.94
N ASN A 341 20.25 -9.83 10.12
CA ASN A 341 20.48 -8.41 10.28
C ASN A 341 21.67 -8.19 11.19
N THR A 342 22.58 -7.28 10.83
CA THR A 342 23.68 -6.81 11.67
C THR A 342 23.64 -5.29 11.74
N GLY A 343 23.89 -4.73 12.91
CA GLY A 343 23.79 -3.29 13.08
C GLY A 343 24.66 -2.77 14.24
N ILE A 344 24.85 -1.47 14.19
CA ILE A 344 25.62 -0.71 15.21
C ILE A 344 24.74 0.46 15.66
N ASP A 345 24.55 0.57 16.97
CA ASP A 345 23.98 1.75 17.62
C ASP A 345 25.12 2.55 18.25
N PHE A 346 25.19 3.84 17.98
CA PHE A 346 26.27 4.69 18.48
C PHE A 346 25.77 6.04 18.99
N GLN A 347 26.48 6.57 19.98
CA GLN A 347 26.34 7.94 20.44
C GLN A 347 27.75 8.56 20.58
N LEU A 348 27.90 9.76 20.01
CA LEU A 348 29.14 10.52 20.01
C LEU A 348 28.94 11.81 20.79
N TRP A 349 30.03 12.27 21.48
CA TRP A 349 30.05 13.52 22.23
C TRP A 349 28.87 13.68 23.19
N ASN A 350 28.66 12.68 24.06
CA ASN A 350 27.57 12.64 25.04
C ASN A 350 26.17 12.82 24.43
N GLY A 351 25.91 12.16 23.28
CA GLY A 351 24.62 12.18 22.60
C GLY A 351 24.42 13.36 21.68
N ARG A 352 25.46 14.18 21.41
CA ARG A 352 25.37 15.25 20.42
C ARG A 352 25.08 14.71 19.02
N ILE A 353 25.67 13.57 18.68
CA ILE A 353 25.35 12.79 17.49
C ILE A 353 24.99 11.38 17.94
N GLN A 354 23.85 10.88 17.51
CA GLN A 354 23.46 9.51 17.75
C GLN A 354 22.90 8.90 16.46
N GLY A 355 23.08 7.61 16.28
CA GLY A 355 22.59 6.96 15.09
C GLY A 355 22.60 5.45 15.18
N THR A 356 21.98 4.87 14.15
CA THR A 356 21.98 3.43 13.89
C THR A 356 22.40 3.19 12.45
N PHE A 357 23.19 2.16 12.25
CA PHE A 357 23.52 1.65 10.94
C PHE A 357 23.20 0.16 10.90
N ASP A 358 22.36 -0.25 9.98
CA ASP A 358 21.90 -1.63 9.80
C ASP A 358 22.19 -2.13 8.40
N MET A 359 22.57 -3.40 8.29
CA MET A 359 22.68 -4.15 7.04
C MET A 359 21.91 -5.45 7.19
N TYR A 360 21.14 -5.81 6.18
CA TYR A 360 20.35 -7.02 6.21
C TYR A 360 20.41 -7.80 4.90
N TRP A 361 20.21 -9.11 5.03
CA TRP A 361 20.03 -10.07 3.94
C TRP A 361 18.84 -10.92 4.27
N SER A 362 17.92 -11.05 3.33
CA SER A 362 16.75 -11.93 3.46
C SER A 362 16.57 -12.79 2.23
N LYS A 363 16.02 -13.96 2.47
CA LYS A 363 15.61 -14.93 1.47
C LYS A 363 14.18 -15.34 1.78
N THR A 364 13.28 -15.11 0.82
CA THR A 364 11.90 -15.60 0.89
C THR A 364 11.78 -16.79 -0.04
N SER A 365 11.31 -17.89 0.48
CA SER A 365 11.05 -19.15 -0.24
C SER A 365 9.58 -19.53 -0.08
N ASP A 366 9.16 -20.46 -0.93
CA ASP A 366 7.79 -20.96 -0.93
C ASP A 366 6.77 -19.85 -1.18
N LEU A 367 7.08 -18.91 -2.11
CA LEU A 367 6.21 -17.81 -2.47
C LEU A 367 4.85 -18.33 -2.95
N LEU A 368 3.78 -17.69 -2.50
CA LEU A 368 2.41 -17.99 -2.88
C LEU A 368 2.11 -17.40 -4.26
N LEU A 369 2.31 -18.17 -5.31
CA LEU A 369 2.15 -17.74 -6.69
C LEU A 369 1.04 -18.49 -7.41
N ASN A 370 0.33 -17.79 -8.32
CA ASN A 370 -0.58 -18.42 -9.27
C ASN A 370 0.21 -18.88 -10.48
N ARG A 371 0.31 -20.20 -10.64
CA ARG A 371 0.93 -20.82 -11.80
C ARG A 371 -0.11 -21.14 -12.87
N SER A 372 0.14 -20.73 -14.10
CA SER A 372 -0.68 -21.11 -15.25
C SER A 372 -0.52 -22.59 -15.53
N ILE A 373 -1.63 -23.28 -15.74
CA ILE A 373 -1.69 -24.70 -16.10
C ILE A 373 -2.53 -24.91 -17.36
N PRO A 374 -2.31 -25.98 -18.11
CA PRO A 374 -3.14 -26.29 -19.27
C PRO A 374 -4.62 -26.41 -18.89
N THR A 375 -5.50 -25.77 -19.66
CA THR A 375 -6.95 -25.72 -19.43
C THR A 375 -7.63 -27.10 -19.47
N ILE A 376 -6.99 -28.11 -19.99
CA ILE A 376 -7.45 -29.52 -19.94
C ILE A 376 -7.64 -30.00 -18.50
N ASN A 377 -7.00 -29.37 -17.51
CA ASN A 377 -7.19 -29.65 -16.08
C ASN A 377 -8.51 -29.04 -15.52
N GLY A 378 -9.33 -28.41 -16.35
CA GLY A 378 -10.59 -27.78 -15.95
C GLY A 378 -10.45 -26.32 -15.50
N THR A 379 -9.24 -25.87 -15.17
CA THR A 379 -8.94 -24.47 -14.81
C THR A 379 -7.65 -24.02 -15.50
N GLY A 380 -7.47 -22.69 -15.65
CA GLY A 380 -6.27 -22.13 -16.27
C GLY A 380 -5.11 -21.86 -15.30
N ASN A 381 -5.32 -21.98 -14.00
CA ASN A 381 -4.29 -21.70 -12.98
C ASN A 381 -4.50 -22.47 -11.68
N ILE A 382 -3.44 -22.55 -10.89
CA ILE A 382 -3.43 -23.11 -9.53
C ILE A 382 -2.51 -22.27 -8.63
N THR A 383 -2.90 -22.07 -7.37
CA THR A 383 -2.04 -21.41 -6.38
C THR A 383 -1.17 -22.44 -5.67
N GLU A 384 0.14 -22.25 -5.71
CA GLU A 384 1.14 -23.16 -5.12
C GLU A 384 2.24 -22.39 -4.38
N ASN A 385 2.91 -23.06 -3.45
CA ASN A 385 4.13 -22.53 -2.81
C ASN A 385 5.32 -22.79 -3.74
N ILE A 386 5.61 -21.85 -4.62
CA ILE A 386 6.71 -21.95 -5.59
C ILE A 386 7.44 -20.61 -5.66
N GLY A 387 8.71 -20.66 -6.04
CA GLY A 387 9.48 -19.45 -6.24
C GLY A 387 10.28 -19.01 -5.01
N GLU A 388 11.26 -18.19 -5.32
CA GLU A 388 12.24 -17.67 -4.36
C GLU A 388 12.65 -16.26 -4.73
N THR A 389 12.75 -15.39 -3.71
CA THR A 389 13.34 -14.05 -3.85
C THR A 389 14.43 -13.83 -2.81
N LYS A 390 15.38 -12.95 -3.13
CA LYS A 390 16.41 -12.47 -2.21
C LYS A 390 16.35 -10.96 -2.12
N ASN A 391 16.52 -10.45 -0.92
CA ASN A 391 16.62 -9.02 -0.66
C ASN A 391 17.85 -8.73 0.18
N ARG A 392 18.52 -7.60 -0.08
CA ARG A 392 19.61 -7.06 0.73
C ARG A 392 19.49 -5.56 0.81
N GLY A 393 19.80 -4.99 1.95
CA GLY A 393 19.72 -3.55 2.10
C GLY A 393 20.63 -3.03 3.20
N LEU A 394 20.75 -1.72 3.21
CA LEU A 394 21.41 -0.95 4.25
C LEU A 394 20.48 0.20 4.66
N GLU A 395 20.51 0.52 5.94
CA GLU A 395 19.73 1.59 6.54
C GLU A 395 20.65 2.40 7.47
N LEU A 396 20.50 3.71 7.40
CA LEU A 396 21.24 4.66 8.23
C LEU A 396 20.27 5.66 8.82
N GLN A 397 20.29 5.82 10.13
CA GLN A 397 19.64 6.91 10.82
C GLN A 397 20.66 7.68 11.64
N ILE A 398 20.68 9.00 11.49
CA ILE A 398 21.52 9.90 12.28
C ILE A 398 20.67 11.03 12.81
N THR A 399 20.76 11.26 14.12
CA THR A 399 20.24 12.46 14.76
C THR A 399 21.38 13.27 15.33
N SER A 400 21.44 14.54 14.98
CA SER A 400 22.47 15.46 15.48
C SER A 400 21.84 16.69 16.14
N ASN A 401 22.33 17.05 17.32
CA ASN A 401 22.06 18.31 17.98
C ASN A 401 23.12 19.33 17.53
N ASN A 402 22.86 20.03 16.44
CA ASN A 402 23.82 20.91 15.78
C ASN A 402 24.18 22.10 16.67
N ILE A 403 23.15 22.73 17.25
CA ILE A 403 23.29 23.83 18.17
C ILE A 403 22.34 23.58 19.36
N ALA A 404 22.87 23.66 20.57
CA ALA A 404 22.12 23.59 21.81
C ALA A 404 22.54 24.74 22.71
N LYS A 405 21.84 25.87 22.63
CA LYS A 405 22.03 27.07 23.46
C LYS A 405 20.75 27.39 24.22
N LYS A 406 20.85 28.24 25.25
CA LYS A 406 19.72 28.61 26.12
C LYS A 406 18.47 29.04 25.35
N ASP A 407 18.64 29.86 24.33
CA ASP A 407 17.53 30.46 23.59
C ASP A 407 17.40 29.90 22.15
N PHE A 408 18.35 29.10 21.68
CA PHE A 408 18.34 28.57 20.33
C PHE A 408 18.83 27.12 20.26
N ASP A 409 17.98 26.22 19.77
CA ASP A 409 18.33 24.83 19.51
C ASP A 409 18.09 24.54 18.01
N TRP A 410 18.99 23.78 17.42
CA TRP A 410 18.85 23.22 16.09
C TRP A 410 19.24 21.77 16.11
N SER A 411 18.32 20.88 15.73
CA SER A 411 18.56 19.45 15.56
C SER A 411 18.20 19.01 14.15
N THR A 412 18.91 18.00 13.65
CA THR A 412 18.68 17.35 12.36
C THR A 412 18.56 15.84 12.57
N THR A 413 17.50 15.24 12.04
CA THR A 413 17.38 13.79 11.89
C THR A 413 17.42 13.44 10.42
N PHE A 414 18.33 12.57 10.02
CA PHE A 414 18.50 12.08 8.66
C PHE A 414 18.31 10.56 8.62
N ASN A 415 17.54 10.08 7.67
CA ASN A 415 17.32 8.67 7.40
C ASN A 415 17.64 8.37 5.94
N LEU A 416 18.31 7.24 5.68
CA LEU A 416 18.60 6.74 4.36
C LEU A 416 18.34 5.23 4.34
N SER A 417 17.65 4.76 3.32
CA SER A 417 17.48 3.33 3.04
C SER A 417 17.83 3.05 1.58
N HIS A 418 18.60 2.01 1.37
CA HIS A 418 18.90 1.45 0.07
C HIS A 418 18.72 -0.06 0.11
N TYR A 419 17.92 -0.59 -0.80
CA TYR A 419 17.74 -2.03 -0.91
C TYR A 419 17.70 -2.51 -2.35
N LYS A 420 18.06 -3.77 -2.54
CA LYS A 420 17.99 -4.46 -3.82
C LYS A 420 17.31 -5.80 -3.62
N THR A 421 16.17 -5.97 -4.27
CA THR A 421 15.45 -7.25 -4.34
C THR A 421 15.71 -7.91 -5.69
N LYS A 422 15.69 -9.23 -5.72
CA LYS A 422 15.77 -10.01 -6.95
C LYS A 422 15.01 -11.33 -6.85
N ILE A 423 14.38 -11.69 -7.95
CA ILE A 423 13.83 -13.03 -8.16
C ILE A 423 14.98 -14.02 -8.33
N VAL A 424 14.88 -15.18 -7.69
CA VAL A 424 15.85 -16.28 -7.81
C VAL A 424 15.26 -17.43 -8.59
N ASN A 425 13.97 -17.71 -8.36
CA ASN A 425 13.22 -18.78 -9.01
C ASN A 425 11.74 -18.44 -9.04
N VAL A 426 11.04 -18.76 -10.10
CA VAL A 426 9.58 -18.58 -10.28
C VAL A 426 8.84 -19.92 -10.43
N GLY A 427 9.53 -21.06 -10.20
CA GLY A 427 8.94 -22.39 -10.32
C GLY A 427 8.79 -22.90 -11.76
N LEU A 428 9.38 -22.22 -12.74
CA LEU A 428 9.44 -22.65 -14.14
C LEU A 428 10.84 -23.14 -14.48
N TYR A 429 10.92 -24.23 -15.26
CA TYR A 429 12.18 -24.87 -15.63
C TYR A 429 12.19 -25.25 -17.11
N ASP A 430 13.37 -25.16 -17.73
CA ASP A 430 13.60 -25.66 -19.08
C ASP A 430 13.71 -27.21 -19.08
N ALA A 431 13.91 -27.79 -20.26
CA ALA A 431 14.06 -29.22 -20.43
C ALA A 431 15.31 -29.81 -19.73
N ASN A 432 16.29 -28.97 -19.37
CA ASN A 432 17.52 -29.35 -18.67
C ASN A 432 17.40 -29.14 -17.15
N GLY A 433 16.25 -28.68 -16.65
CA GLY A 433 16.01 -28.40 -15.23
C GLY A 433 16.56 -27.06 -14.74
N ASN A 434 16.96 -26.15 -15.63
CA ASN A 434 17.38 -24.79 -15.26
C ASN A 434 16.15 -23.90 -15.04
N PRO A 435 16.14 -23.03 -14.02
CA PRO A 435 15.05 -22.08 -13.85
C PRO A 435 15.01 -21.06 -14.99
N VAL A 436 13.81 -20.78 -15.51
CA VAL A 436 13.56 -19.84 -16.60
C VAL A 436 12.62 -18.72 -16.17
N ASP A 437 12.65 -17.61 -16.91
CA ASP A 437 11.82 -16.44 -16.68
C ASP A 437 10.33 -16.74 -16.97
N ASP A 438 9.43 -16.13 -16.20
CA ASP A 438 8.01 -16.04 -16.54
C ASP A 438 7.73 -14.71 -17.26
N ILE A 439 7.85 -14.74 -18.58
CA ILE A 439 7.62 -13.56 -19.43
C ILE A 439 6.15 -13.09 -19.33
N GLY A 440 5.21 -14.02 -19.22
CA GLY A 440 3.78 -13.72 -19.12
C GLY A 440 3.43 -12.89 -17.88
N SER A 441 4.00 -13.25 -16.73
CA SER A 441 3.85 -12.54 -15.47
C SER A 441 4.86 -11.39 -15.31
N ARG A 442 5.80 -11.22 -16.26
CA ARG A 442 6.91 -10.25 -16.21
C ARG A 442 7.86 -10.48 -15.02
N TRP A 443 8.10 -11.75 -14.68
CA TRP A 443 9.02 -12.14 -13.63
C TRP A 443 10.33 -12.67 -14.20
N PHE A 444 11.38 -11.88 -14.05
CA PHE A 444 12.69 -12.15 -14.63
C PHE A 444 13.70 -12.52 -13.53
N ILE A 445 14.40 -13.64 -13.68
CA ILE A 445 15.41 -14.10 -12.74
C ILE A 445 16.55 -13.07 -12.67
N GLY A 446 16.96 -12.73 -11.46
CA GLY A 446 17.97 -11.71 -11.20
C GLY A 446 17.46 -10.26 -11.17
N GLN A 447 16.20 -10.03 -11.56
CA GLN A 447 15.55 -8.71 -11.57
C GLN A 447 14.61 -8.52 -10.37
N PRO A 448 14.23 -7.28 -10.03
CA PRO A 448 13.18 -7.01 -9.07
C PRO A 448 11.83 -7.62 -9.49
N ILE A 449 10.96 -7.89 -8.50
CA ILE A 449 9.61 -8.44 -8.76
C ILE A 449 8.72 -7.52 -9.60
N SER A 450 8.99 -6.21 -9.56
CA SER A 450 8.27 -5.22 -10.37
C SER A 450 9.25 -4.53 -11.31
N VAL A 451 9.14 -4.84 -12.59
CA VAL A 451 9.91 -4.23 -13.67
C VAL A 451 8.99 -3.68 -14.75
N ASN A 452 9.42 -2.64 -15.41
CA ASN A 452 8.79 -2.12 -16.62
C ASN A 452 9.37 -2.90 -17.80
N TYR A 453 8.66 -3.90 -18.30
CA TYR A 453 9.04 -4.73 -19.45
C TYR A 453 8.19 -4.37 -20.66
N ASP A 454 8.79 -3.70 -21.63
CA ASP A 454 8.08 -3.17 -22.78
C ASP A 454 9.06 -2.83 -23.93
N TYR A 455 8.54 -2.30 -25.03
CA TYR A 455 9.35 -1.75 -26.11
C TYR A 455 10.01 -0.44 -25.66
N ARG A 456 11.33 -0.31 -25.88
CA ARG A 456 12.05 0.93 -25.54
C ARG A 456 11.83 1.98 -26.60
N PHE A 457 11.16 3.07 -26.26
CA PHE A 457 11.04 4.25 -27.10
C PHE A 457 12.40 4.93 -27.28
N ILE A 458 12.82 5.20 -28.52
CA ILE A 458 14.10 5.82 -28.86
C ILE A 458 13.97 7.12 -29.66
N GLY A 459 12.76 7.53 -30.03
CA GLY A 459 12.51 8.78 -30.76
C GLY A 459 11.28 8.67 -31.67
N ILE A 460 11.18 9.61 -32.58
CA ILE A 460 10.09 9.71 -33.56
C ILE A 460 10.68 9.52 -34.97
N TRP A 461 10.01 8.74 -35.80
CA TRP A 461 10.39 8.60 -37.23
C TRP A 461 10.32 9.97 -37.87
N GLN A 462 11.45 10.39 -38.54
CA GLN A 462 11.59 11.67 -39.21
C GLN A 462 11.43 11.49 -40.75
N ILE A 463 11.07 12.54 -41.44
CA ILE A 463 11.03 12.57 -42.92
C ILE A 463 12.43 12.28 -43.50
N THR A 464 13.48 12.72 -42.79
CA THR A 464 14.88 12.55 -43.20
C THR A 464 15.50 11.25 -42.72
N ASP A 465 14.73 10.37 -42.06
CA ASP A 465 15.26 9.10 -41.56
C ASP A 465 15.67 8.22 -42.74
N PRO A 466 16.91 7.65 -42.76
CA PRO A 466 17.41 6.87 -43.92
C PRO A 466 16.53 5.67 -44.28
N SER A 467 15.87 5.07 -43.29
CA SER A 467 14.96 3.94 -43.46
C SER A 467 13.60 4.32 -44.07
N ASN A 468 13.34 5.62 -44.26
CA ASN A 468 12.09 6.11 -44.84
C ASN A 468 12.31 7.38 -45.69
N PRO A 469 13.13 7.31 -46.74
CA PRO A 469 13.63 8.49 -47.46
C PRO A 469 12.57 9.32 -48.19
N ASN A 470 11.38 8.77 -48.44
CA ASN A 470 10.30 9.44 -49.18
C ASN A 470 9.01 9.56 -48.36
N GLY A 471 9.04 9.38 -47.05
CA GLY A 471 7.83 9.38 -46.21
C GLY A 471 6.96 8.13 -46.44
N GLN A 472 7.43 7.15 -47.18
CA GLN A 472 6.77 5.89 -47.44
C GLN A 472 7.12 4.87 -46.34
N GLN A 473 6.22 3.93 -46.11
CA GLN A 473 6.47 2.86 -45.14
C GLN A 473 7.61 1.95 -45.69
N ASP A 474 8.66 1.75 -44.89
CA ASP A 474 9.70 0.78 -45.19
C ASP A 474 9.11 -0.64 -45.09
N PRO A 475 9.24 -1.50 -46.13
CA PRO A 475 8.75 -2.87 -46.08
C PRO A 475 9.34 -3.72 -44.94
N ASN A 476 10.59 -3.39 -44.54
CA ASN A 476 11.30 -4.07 -43.46
C ASN A 476 10.94 -3.50 -42.06
N TYR A 477 10.38 -2.27 -42.05
CA TYR A 477 9.93 -1.57 -40.84
C TYR A 477 8.47 -1.15 -41.00
N ARG A 478 7.57 -2.05 -40.68
CA ARG A 478 6.12 -1.96 -40.91
C ARG A 478 5.48 -0.64 -40.47
N TYR A 479 6.09 0.03 -39.50
CA TYR A 479 5.57 1.26 -38.90
C TYR A 479 6.53 2.45 -39.02
N SER A 480 7.46 2.43 -40.01
CA SER A 480 8.41 3.52 -40.25
C SER A 480 7.77 4.73 -40.96
N ILE A 481 6.73 5.27 -40.31
CA ILE A 481 5.95 6.39 -40.83
C ILE A 481 6.39 7.66 -40.10
N PRO A 482 6.70 8.78 -40.78
CA PRO A 482 7.06 10.03 -40.15
C PRO A 482 6.02 10.49 -39.12
N GLY A 483 6.50 10.87 -37.94
CA GLY A 483 5.66 11.24 -36.82
C GLY A 483 5.22 10.09 -35.90
N TYR A 484 5.51 8.83 -36.29
CA TYR A 484 5.22 7.66 -35.44
C TYR A 484 6.36 7.40 -34.46
N MET A 485 6.03 6.72 -33.37
CA MET A 485 7.01 6.33 -32.34
C MET A 485 8.01 5.31 -32.92
N LYS A 486 9.29 5.53 -32.63
CA LYS A 486 10.41 4.68 -33.01
C LYS A 486 10.88 3.87 -31.83
N TYR A 487 11.03 2.56 -32.00
CA TYR A 487 11.43 1.64 -30.94
C TYR A 487 12.81 1.05 -31.19
N HIS A 488 13.45 0.61 -30.12
CA HIS A 488 14.72 -0.09 -30.18
C HIS A 488 14.50 -1.51 -30.73
N ASP A 489 15.12 -1.80 -31.86
CA ASP A 489 15.24 -3.13 -32.42
C ASP A 489 16.36 -3.86 -31.70
N LYS A 490 15.99 -4.74 -30.78
CA LYS A 490 16.92 -5.41 -29.88
C LYS A 490 17.57 -6.62 -30.56
N ASP A 491 16.86 -7.33 -31.42
CA ASP A 491 17.34 -8.54 -32.06
C ASP A 491 17.96 -8.27 -33.46
N GLY A 492 17.80 -7.06 -34.01
CA GLY A 492 18.42 -6.60 -35.25
C GLY A 492 17.80 -7.18 -36.53
N VAL A 493 16.54 -7.64 -36.46
CA VAL A 493 15.85 -8.21 -37.62
C VAL A 493 15.10 -7.20 -38.48
N ASN A 494 15.24 -5.91 -38.18
CA ASN A 494 14.60 -4.78 -38.86
C ASN A 494 13.05 -4.79 -38.85
N ASP A 495 12.45 -5.49 -37.86
CA ASP A 495 11.02 -5.41 -37.58
C ASP A 495 10.83 -5.40 -36.05
N ILE A 496 9.82 -4.72 -35.55
CA ILE A 496 9.54 -4.67 -34.13
C ILE A 496 8.54 -5.77 -33.74
N THR A 497 9.04 -6.71 -32.98
CA THR A 497 8.32 -7.92 -32.55
C THR A 497 8.29 -8.03 -31.03
N PRO A 498 7.54 -8.96 -30.43
CA PRO A 498 7.62 -9.21 -28.98
C PRO A 498 9.02 -9.56 -28.45
N ALA A 499 9.97 -9.98 -29.31
CA ALA A 499 11.35 -10.26 -28.93
C ALA A 499 12.15 -8.98 -28.59
N ASP A 500 11.72 -7.82 -29.08
CA ASP A 500 12.35 -6.52 -28.84
C ASP A 500 11.98 -5.92 -27.49
N LYS A 501 11.04 -6.54 -26.77
CA LYS A 501 10.74 -6.09 -25.41
C LYS A 501 11.93 -6.25 -24.49
N GLU A 502 12.18 -5.24 -23.68
CA GLU A 502 13.28 -5.22 -22.74
C GLU A 502 12.88 -4.57 -21.39
N ILE A 503 13.72 -4.76 -20.39
CA ILE A 503 13.51 -4.13 -19.09
C ILE A 503 13.99 -2.68 -19.16
N ILE A 504 13.04 -1.75 -19.14
CA ILE A 504 13.27 -0.31 -19.21
C ILE A 504 13.66 0.27 -17.84
N GLY A 505 13.12 -0.30 -16.77
CA GLY A 505 13.37 0.14 -15.40
C GLY A 505 12.47 -0.54 -14.39
N SER A 506 12.32 0.07 -13.22
CA SER A 506 11.47 -0.42 -12.13
C SER A 506 10.75 0.74 -11.44
N ALA A 507 9.52 0.50 -10.99
CA ALA A 507 8.78 1.43 -10.14
C ALA A 507 9.26 1.43 -8.67
N ILE A 508 10.21 0.56 -8.32
CA ILE A 508 10.77 0.46 -6.97
C ILE A 508 11.93 1.46 -6.82
N PRO A 509 11.91 2.35 -5.82
CA PRO A 509 13.02 3.27 -5.59
C PRO A 509 14.28 2.52 -5.19
N LYS A 510 15.43 2.94 -5.73
CA LYS A 510 16.74 2.41 -5.33
C LYS A 510 17.21 3.01 -4.01
N VAL A 511 16.88 4.27 -3.77
CA VAL A 511 17.25 5.02 -2.56
C VAL A 511 16.05 5.83 -2.08
N THR A 512 15.76 5.75 -0.78
CA THR A 512 14.80 6.61 -0.09
C THR A 512 15.51 7.38 1.00
N MET A 513 15.22 8.68 1.12
CA MET A 513 15.84 9.57 2.09
C MET A 513 14.79 10.44 2.77
N GLY A 514 14.95 10.64 4.07
CA GLY A 514 14.18 11.58 4.85
C GLY A 514 15.09 12.48 5.67
N MET A 515 14.80 13.78 5.75
CA MET A 515 15.54 14.70 6.61
C MET A 515 14.59 15.64 7.32
N THR A 516 14.61 15.62 8.65
CA THR A 516 13.87 16.58 9.49
C THR A 516 14.85 17.54 10.12
N ASN A 517 14.66 18.84 9.90
CA ASN A 517 15.33 19.89 10.64
C ASN A 517 14.36 20.55 11.61
N THR A 518 14.72 20.65 12.87
CA THR A 518 13.94 21.34 13.90
C THR A 518 14.76 22.49 14.48
N PHE A 519 14.21 23.69 14.37
CA PHE A 519 14.78 24.92 14.92
C PHE A 519 13.86 25.41 16.04
N ARG A 520 14.43 25.73 17.19
CA ARG A 520 13.70 26.36 18.29
C ARG A 520 14.44 27.61 18.70
N TYR A 521 13.73 28.73 18.65
CA TYR A 521 14.20 30.01 19.15
C TYR A 521 13.23 30.51 20.24
N LYS A 522 13.62 30.46 21.49
CA LYS A 522 12.78 30.78 22.64
C LYS A 522 11.46 29.99 22.59
N ASN A 523 10.37 30.69 22.30
CA ASN A 523 9.01 30.13 22.28
C ASN A 523 8.53 29.73 20.87
N VAL A 524 9.32 30.00 19.83
CA VAL A 524 9.00 29.64 18.43
C VAL A 524 9.73 28.35 18.08
N SER A 525 9.04 27.43 17.43
CA SER A 525 9.66 26.24 16.83
C SER A 525 9.26 26.10 15.38
N LEU A 526 10.23 25.80 14.52
CA LEU A 526 10.06 25.47 13.11
C LEU A 526 10.58 24.06 12.86
N SER A 527 9.75 23.19 12.31
CA SER A 527 10.14 21.87 11.85
C SER A 527 9.93 21.78 10.34
N VAL A 528 10.93 21.27 9.61
CA VAL A 528 10.88 21.08 8.16
C VAL A 528 11.26 19.64 7.85
N PHE A 529 10.36 18.88 7.23
CA PHE A 529 10.61 17.53 6.76
C PHE A 529 10.74 17.50 5.24
N LEU A 530 11.88 16.97 4.80
CA LEU A 530 12.22 16.72 3.40
C LEU A 530 12.15 15.21 3.14
N ASN A 531 11.53 14.82 2.03
CA ASN A 531 11.44 13.44 1.55
C ASN A 531 11.98 13.35 0.13
N ALA A 532 12.78 12.33 -0.17
CA ALA A 532 13.29 12.08 -1.51
C ALA A 532 13.26 10.59 -1.84
N GLN A 533 12.91 10.27 -3.09
CA GLN A 533 13.00 8.93 -3.66
C GLN A 533 13.69 9.01 -5.00
N LEU A 534 14.65 8.10 -5.24
CA LEU A 534 15.53 8.14 -6.40
C LEU A 534 15.65 6.75 -7.06
N GLY A 535 15.81 6.74 -8.38
CA GLY A 535 16.10 5.55 -9.16
C GLY A 535 14.86 4.77 -9.59
N GLN A 536 13.70 5.39 -9.61
CA GLN A 536 12.43 4.85 -10.10
C GLN A 536 12.19 5.21 -11.56
N THR A 537 11.41 4.38 -12.24
CA THR A 537 10.90 4.62 -13.60
C THR A 537 9.47 4.10 -13.67
N ALA A 538 8.55 4.87 -14.24
CA ALA A 538 7.17 4.46 -14.41
C ALA A 538 6.59 4.90 -15.75
N ASN A 539 5.52 4.22 -16.20
CA ASN A 539 4.75 4.63 -17.36
C ASN A 539 3.90 5.86 -17.01
N ASN A 540 4.03 6.90 -17.81
CA ASN A 540 3.22 8.10 -17.69
C ASN A 540 1.97 8.00 -18.56
N TRP A 541 0.88 7.54 -17.99
CA TRP A 541 -0.41 7.36 -18.66
C TRP A 541 -1.02 8.64 -19.23
N LEU A 542 -0.53 9.82 -18.83
CA LEU A 542 -1.02 11.08 -19.38
C LEU A 542 -0.57 11.28 -20.83
N TYR A 543 0.48 10.58 -21.26
CA TYR A 543 0.99 10.57 -22.62
C TYR A 543 0.54 9.37 -23.44
N ASP A 544 -0.43 8.60 -22.95
CA ASP A 544 -0.98 7.48 -23.70
C ASP A 544 -1.64 7.98 -24.99
N VAL A 545 -0.95 7.76 -26.11
CA VAL A 545 -1.40 8.16 -27.45
C VAL A 545 -2.26 7.09 -28.14
N SER A 546 -2.45 5.93 -27.49
CA SER A 546 -3.24 4.84 -28.05
C SER A 546 -4.75 5.15 -28.13
N HIS A 547 -5.22 6.17 -27.41
CA HIS A 547 -6.61 6.59 -27.35
C HIS A 547 -6.89 7.92 -28.09
N ASN A 548 -6.09 8.26 -29.09
CA ASN A 548 -6.27 9.51 -29.86
C ASN A 548 -7.56 9.54 -30.69
N SER A 549 -8.21 8.40 -30.90
CA SER A 549 -9.48 8.30 -31.62
C SER A 549 -10.65 8.98 -30.92
N TYR A 550 -10.51 9.27 -29.62
CA TYR A 550 -11.54 9.99 -28.84
C TYR A 550 -11.15 11.44 -28.71
N ARG A 551 -12.09 12.37 -28.90
CA ARG A 551 -11.91 13.83 -28.76
C ARG A 551 -11.72 14.24 -27.31
N GLN A 552 -10.70 13.67 -26.65
CA GLN A 552 -10.39 13.93 -25.23
C GLN A 552 -9.44 15.09 -25.08
N ASN A 553 -9.55 15.76 -23.91
CA ASN A 553 -8.52 16.69 -23.47
C ASN A 553 -7.21 15.93 -23.19
N ARG A 554 -6.08 16.53 -23.58
CA ARG A 554 -4.74 15.96 -23.42
C ARG A 554 -3.80 17.01 -22.86
N LEU A 555 -2.63 16.57 -22.42
CA LEU A 555 -1.55 17.49 -22.09
C LEU A 555 -1.12 18.27 -23.35
N MET A 556 -0.92 19.58 -23.19
CA MET A 556 -0.33 20.41 -24.22
C MET A 556 1.18 20.06 -24.29
N VAL A 557 1.55 19.30 -25.28
CA VAL A 557 2.93 18.87 -25.54
C VAL A 557 3.40 19.33 -26.90
N ASP A 558 4.71 19.45 -27.05
CA ASP A 558 5.36 19.79 -28.32
C ASP A 558 5.39 18.54 -29.23
N PHE A 559 4.27 18.27 -29.93
CA PHE A 559 4.13 17.12 -30.81
C PHE A 559 4.81 17.34 -32.15
N TRP A 560 5.16 16.22 -32.78
CA TRP A 560 5.83 16.20 -34.09
C TRP A 560 4.93 16.75 -35.23
N THR A 561 5.48 17.64 -36.05
CA THR A 561 4.97 18.01 -37.37
C THR A 561 6.14 18.10 -38.34
N PRO A 562 5.92 18.16 -39.70
CA PRO A 562 7.00 18.39 -40.63
C PRO A 562 7.82 19.66 -40.34
N GLU A 563 7.19 20.70 -39.83
CA GLU A 563 7.81 21.97 -39.45
C GLU A 563 8.45 21.96 -38.05
N ASN A 564 8.04 21.01 -37.22
CA ASN A 564 8.54 20.82 -35.87
C ASN A 564 9.02 19.35 -35.67
N PRO A 565 10.17 18.95 -36.18
CA PRO A 565 10.66 17.58 -36.19
C PRO A 565 11.20 17.16 -34.82
N THR A 566 10.37 17.25 -33.76
CA THR A 566 10.71 16.82 -32.41
C THR A 566 10.92 15.29 -32.33
N ASN A 567 11.83 14.84 -31.47
CA ASN A 567 12.00 13.42 -31.13
C ASN A 567 11.32 13.01 -29.82
N LYS A 568 10.46 13.89 -29.25
CA LYS A 568 9.95 13.72 -27.89
C LYS A 568 8.52 13.19 -27.87
N TYR A 569 7.64 13.74 -28.70
CA TYR A 569 6.23 13.34 -28.75
C TYR A 569 5.81 13.03 -30.17
N PRO A 570 5.05 11.95 -30.43
CA PRO A 570 4.58 11.61 -31.76
C PRO A 570 3.61 12.64 -32.32
N LYS A 571 3.30 12.55 -33.61
CA LYS A 571 2.30 13.44 -34.23
C LYS A 571 0.94 13.29 -33.54
N ASN A 572 0.21 14.39 -33.43
CA ASN A 572 -1.18 14.36 -33.01
C ASN A 572 -2.04 13.85 -34.19
N SER A 573 -2.68 12.68 -34.00
CA SER A 573 -3.48 12.05 -35.05
C SER A 573 -4.72 11.40 -34.41
N LEU A 574 -5.85 11.51 -35.11
CA LEU A 574 -7.05 10.72 -34.78
C LEU A 574 -6.88 9.24 -35.15
N ASP A 575 -5.91 8.93 -36.00
CA ASP A 575 -5.53 7.58 -36.32
C ASP A 575 -4.73 6.95 -35.19
N THR A 576 -5.17 5.79 -34.73
CA THR A 576 -4.66 5.14 -33.52
C THR A 576 -3.26 4.58 -33.65
N SER A 577 -2.66 4.62 -34.83
CA SER A 577 -1.46 3.88 -35.15
C SER A 577 -0.13 4.57 -34.89
N VAL A 578 -0.13 5.81 -34.33
CA VAL A 578 1.11 6.53 -34.01
C VAL A 578 1.98 5.83 -32.96
N ASN A 579 1.38 4.95 -32.18
CA ASN A 579 2.03 4.03 -31.23
C ASN A 579 1.60 2.59 -31.55
N PRO A 580 2.07 2.02 -32.67
CA PRO A 580 1.55 0.75 -33.19
C PRO A 580 1.80 -0.45 -32.27
N MET A 581 2.80 -0.36 -31.41
CA MET A 581 3.12 -1.42 -30.44
C MET A 581 2.41 -1.23 -29.09
N SER A 582 1.60 -0.19 -28.92
CA SER A 582 0.94 0.18 -27.66
C SER A 582 1.93 0.24 -26.49
N ALA A 583 3.16 0.69 -26.75
CA ALA A 583 4.20 0.82 -25.75
C ALA A 583 3.89 1.93 -24.76
N GLY A 584 4.31 1.76 -23.51
CA GLY A 584 4.21 2.79 -22.49
C GLY A 584 5.20 3.94 -22.74
N PHE A 585 4.87 5.10 -22.17
CA PHE A 585 5.75 6.27 -22.14
C PHE A 585 6.45 6.37 -20.81
N TYR A 586 7.69 5.87 -20.72
CA TYR A 586 8.41 5.69 -19.46
C TYR A 586 9.29 6.89 -19.13
N GLU A 587 9.12 7.41 -17.92
CA GLU A 587 9.87 8.53 -17.36
C GLU A 587 10.43 8.20 -15.98
N LYS A 588 11.47 8.96 -15.56
CA LYS A 588 11.97 8.89 -14.18
C LYS A 588 10.98 9.60 -13.25
N THR A 589 10.72 8.97 -12.10
CA THR A 589 9.86 9.52 -11.03
C THR A 589 10.66 9.98 -9.81
N ASP A 590 11.94 10.26 -10.00
CA ASP A 590 12.80 10.79 -8.95
C ASP A 590 12.28 12.14 -8.44
N PHE A 591 12.24 12.32 -7.12
CA PHE A 591 11.79 13.59 -6.55
C PHE A 591 12.48 13.94 -5.24
N LEU A 592 12.48 15.24 -4.94
CA LEU A 592 12.71 15.83 -3.63
C LEU A 592 11.50 16.68 -3.25
N ARG A 593 10.92 16.44 -2.07
CA ARG A 593 9.72 17.14 -1.60
C ARG A 593 9.93 17.78 -0.24
N VAL A 594 9.49 19.03 -0.07
CA VAL A 594 9.23 19.63 1.23
C VAL A 594 7.84 19.15 1.66
N GLN A 595 7.82 18.03 2.41
CA GLN A 595 6.60 17.28 2.69
C GLN A 595 5.82 17.87 3.86
N ASP A 596 6.50 18.38 4.89
CA ASP A 596 5.86 18.96 6.07
C ASP A 596 6.67 20.15 6.57
N VAL A 597 5.98 21.24 6.83
CA VAL A 597 6.53 22.44 7.48
C VAL A 597 5.60 22.83 8.62
N THR A 598 6.08 22.75 9.86
CA THR A 598 5.31 23.12 11.04
C THR A 598 5.98 24.28 11.76
N LEU A 599 5.26 25.39 11.86
CA LEU A 599 5.63 26.54 12.68
C LEU A 599 4.72 26.58 13.91
N ALA A 600 5.30 26.55 15.11
CA ALA A 600 4.54 26.62 16.35
C ALA A 600 5.07 27.70 17.29
N TYR A 601 4.15 28.34 17.99
CA TYR A 601 4.43 29.33 19.03
C TYR A 601 3.82 28.90 20.35
N ARG A 602 4.67 28.73 21.36
CA ARG A 602 4.23 28.44 22.72
C ARG A 602 4.08 29.73 23.49
N VAL A 603 2.87 30.03 23.95
CA VAL A 603 2.58 31.24 24.73
C VAL A 603 3.32 31.19 26.06
N PRO A 604 4.02 32.26 26.47
CA PRO A 604 4.76 32.30 27.73
C PRO A 604 3.87 32.07 28.95
N GLN A 605 4.34 31.24 29.89
CA GLN A 605 3.61 30.86 31.11
C GLN A 605 3.09 32.05 31.91
N ARG A 606 3.83 33.18 31.91
CA ARG A 606 3.43 34.40 32.60
C ARG A 606 2.09 34.99 32.15
N TRP A 607 1.72 34.74 30.87
CA TRP A 607 0.44 35.21 30.33
C TRP A 607 -0.68 34.21 30.63
N LEU A 608 -0.36 32.90 30.64
CA LEU A 608 -1.31 31.81 30.85
C LEU A 608 -1.81 31.72 32.28
N LYS A 609 -0.96 32.06 33.28
CA LYS A 609 -1.36 32.09 34.68
C LYS A 609 -2.54 33.01 34.95
N LYS A 610 -2.72 34.07 34.16
CA LYS A 610 -3.85 35.00 34.27
C LYS A 610 -5.20 34.42 33.87
N ILE A 611 -5.19 33.35 33.09
CA ILE A 611 -6.39 32.70 32.52
C ILE A 611 -6.48 31.22 32.94
N SER A 612 -5.74 30.83 33.98
CA SER A 612 -5.74 29.46 34.57
C SER A 612 -5.43 28.36 33.55
N LEU A 613 -4.58 28.64 32.55
CA LEU A 613 -4.10 27.65 31.61
C LEU A 613 -2.66 27.23 31.92
N ASN A 614 -2.38 25.92 31.81
CA ASN A 614 -1.05 25.38 31.98
C ASN A 614 -0.21 25.48 30.71
N ARG A 615 -0.82 25.34 29.55
CA ARG A 615 -0.15 25.44 28.25
C ARG A 615 -1.09 25.92 27.18
N LEU A 616 -0.57 26.81 26.31
CA LEU A 616 -1.19 27.20 25.04
C LEU A 616 -0.12 27.19 23.95
N GLU A 617 -0.33 26.44 22.92
CA GLU A 617 0.50 26.40 21.72
C GLU A 617 -0.37 26.64 20.48
N VAL A 618 -0.01 27.63 19.70
CA VAL A 618 -0.63 27.92 18.38
C VAL A 618 0.32 27.39 17.33
N TYR A 619 -0.21 26.67 16.34
CA TYR A 619 0.62 26.14 15.26
C TYR A 619 -0.04 26.28 13.89
N MET A 620 0.82 26.37 12.88
CA MET A 620 0.47 26.26 11.48
C MET A 620 1.29 25.09 10.90
N ASN A 621 0.62 24.19 10.20
CA ASN A 621 1.24 23.09 9.46
C ASN A 621 0.91 23.21 7.98
N ILE A 622 1.93 23.06 7.14
CA ILE A 622 1.81 23.05 5.68
C ILE A 622 2.32 21.72 5.19
N LYS A 623 1.48 20.97 4.47
CA LYS A 623 1.87 19.71 3.80
C LYS A 623 2.07 19.93 2.31
N ASN A 624 3.03 19.19 1.74
CA ASN A 624 3.36 19.17 0.32
C ASN A 624 3.64 20.59 -0.23
N LEU A 625 4.48 21.35 0.48
CA LEU A 625 4.76 22.75 0.15
C LEU A 625 5.38 22.91 -1.24
N ALA A 626 6.37 22.07 -1.59
CA ALA A 626 7.07 22.10 -2.87
C ALA A 626 7.61 20.70 -3.23
N THR A 627 7.62 20.39 -4.53
CA THR A 627 8.20 19.15 -5.07
C THR A 627 9.06 19.50 -6.28
N TRP A 628 10.29 19.00 -6.31
CA TRP A 628 11.19 19.07 -7.45
C TRP A 628 11.33 17.67 -8.05
N THR A 629 11.03 17.55 -9.33
CA THR A 629 11.03 16.27 -10.05
C THR A 629 11.20 16.51 -11.55
N SER A 630 11.71 15.52 -12.26
CA SER A 630 11.68 15.45 -13.73
C SER A 630 10.40 14.79 -14.27
N TRP A 631 9.58 14.23 -13.38
CA TRP A 631 8.30 13.63 -13.74
C TRP A 631 7.34 14.67 -14.28
N THR A 632 6.75 14.41 -15.45
CA THR A 632 5.83 15.31 -16.12
C THR A 632 4.36 15.01 -15.82
N GLY A 633 4.08 13.92 -15.08
CA GLY A 633 2.76 13.55 -14.58
C GLY A 633 2.31 14.38 -13.37
N LEU A 634 1.15 14.06 -12.80
CA LEU A 634 0.54 14.83 -11.71
C LEU A 634 1.34 14.75 -10.40
N ASP A 635 1.76 13.56 -10.01
CA ASP A 635 2.55 13.36 -8.79
C ASP A 635 3.50 12.17 -8.95
N PRO A 636 4.81 12.34 -8.70
CA PRO A 636 5.81 11.28 -8.88
C PRO A 636 5.68 10.13 -7.87
N GLU A 637 4.92 10.29 -6.78
CA GLU A 637 4.70 9.28 -5.75
C GLU A 637 3.46 8.42 -6.04
N PHE A 638 2.49 8.93 -6.83
CA PHE A 638 1.25 8.25 -7.23
C PHE A 638 1.28 7.80 -8.70
N ILE A 639 2.30 7.06 -9.08
CA ILE A 639 2.56 6.65 -10.46
C ILE A 639 1.54 5.67 -11.03
N SER A 640 0.86 4.88 -10.20
CA SER A 640 -0.13 3.89 -10.64
C SER A 640 -1.53 4.47 -10.88
N ASP A 641 -1.82 5.65 -10.34
CA ASP A 641 -3.14 6.27 -10.39
C ASP A 641 -3.08 7.76 -10.73
N GLN A 642 -2.51 8.06 -11.91
CA GLN A 642 -2.37 9.41 -12.46
C GLN A 642 -3.72 10.11 -12.71
N GLN A 643 -4.82 9.37 -12.67
CA GLN A 643 -6.17 9.89 -12.94
C GLN A 643 -6.96 10.15 -11.65
N SER A 644 -6.40 9.78 -10.48
CA SER A 644 -7.01 10.08 -9.20
C SER A 644 -6.74 11.53 -8.76
N THR A 645 -7.25 11.88 -7.61
CA THR A 645 -7.01 13.20 -7.01
C THR A 645 -5.54 13.36 -6.67
N PRO A 646 -4.83 14.35 -7.24
CA PRO A 646 -3.42 14.58 -6.94
C PRO A 646 -3.24 14.97 -5.48
N GLN A 647 -2.02 14.80 -4.95
CA GLN A 647 -1.69 15.31 -3.63
C GLN A 647 -1.88 16.81 -3.56
N VAL A 648 -2.72 17.24 -2.63
CA VAL A 648 -2.99 18.67 -2.44
C VAL A 648 -2.02 19.28 -1.44
N ARG A 649 -1.68 20.56 -1.66
CA ARG A 649 -1.07 21.39 -0.64
C ARG A 649 -2.14 21.73 0.40
N SER A 650 -1.89 21.41 1.68
CA SER A 650 -2.83 21.70 2.75
C SER A 650 -2.23 22.62 3.81
N PHE A 651 -3.06 23.53 4.31
CA PHE A 651 -2.72 24.45 5.39
C PHE A 651 -3.62 24.13 6.58
N THR A 652 -3.03 23.83 7.72
CA THR A 652 -3.74 23.53 8.94
C THR A 652 -3.33 24.49 10.04
N PHE A 653 -4.31 25.14 10.66
CA PHE A 653 -4.10 25.97 11.85
C PHE A 653 -4.69 25.25 13.05
N GLY A 654 -3.99 25.24 14.17
CA GLY A 654 -4.43 24.54 15.35
C GLY A 654 -3.97 25.18 16.66
N LEU A 655 -4.70 24.84 17.72
CA LEU A 655 -4.42 25.20 19.09
C LEU A 655 -4.28 23.94 19.93
N LYS A 656 -3.27 23.91 20.82
CA LYS A 656 -3.13 22.90 21.86
C LYS A 656 -3.25 23.58 23.22
N LEU A 657 -4.20 23.14 24.02
CA LEU A 657 -4.52 23.71 25.34
C LEU A 657 -4.37 22.61 26.40
N ASP A 658 -3.68 22.94 27.50
CA ASP A 658 -3.66 22.15 28.73
C ASP A 658 -4.24 23.03 29.84
N LEU A 659 -5.29 22.53 30.52
CA LEU A 659 -6.00 23.20 31.62
C LEU A 659 -5.31 22.96 32.96
#